data_708c1e01dc3320153ffa81f69002d248
#
_entry.id   708c1e01dc3320153ffa81f69002d248
#
_cell.length_a   1.000
_cell.length_b   1.000
_cell.length_c   1.000
_cell.angle_alpha   90.00
_cell.angle_beta   90.00
_cell.angle_gamma   90.00
#
_symmetry.space_group_name_H-M   'P 1'
#
loop_
_entity.id
_entity.type
_entity.pdbx_description
1 polymer ?
#
loop_
_entity_poly.entity_id
_entity_poly.type
_entity_poly.pdbx_seq_one_letter_code
_entity_poly.pdbx_strand_id
1 'polypeptide(L)'
;MADLNTDIRYIKGVGEARAKAFEKLGVFTLGDLIAYYPRRWEDRSQLYPIRDLPEGEYACCRAMIAQPPTTARIRSGQTLVQVRAVDEGGVLDVSFFHQEYRKNVLHPGETYIFYGKVEGGGVRRRMVNPLLETEGKQLLTGRIMPIYPLTAGLTQTMVAKAVRQGLDQCRDLPEDVLPDGIRQAHHLCYAGFAYENIHFPASEEALDTARRRLVFEELFLLSCGLSLLRQRRETVAGLPCQAADMAPFYAALPFALTAAQRRAIADAVGDMTSGRPMNRLCQGDVGSGKTMVAAACVWFAAQSGWQSALMAPTEILARQHYENLAPLFARFGLPCALLTGSTPARERRSILAGLQSGDITLCIGTHALLTADVQYARLGLVITDEQHRFGVEQRSALSHKGAAPHTLVLSATPIPRTLALIIYGDLDVSVIDELPPGRQTVETFALGEKYRARLNGFIRKQVQEGHQVFIVCPLVGEDDALPDERKAVTAYAKALQEDTFPELRIAVLHGRMKPKEKEKIMAAFAAGESDILVSTTVVEVGVDVPNATLMVVENADRFGLSQLHQLRGRVGRGRAKSYCVLLSDVQNDDTKRRLKALTQTSDGFRIAEEDLKLRGPGDFFGSRQHGLPTLKAADLSCDMPLLAEARDAAQQLLAGDPLLTRPEH
;
A
#
# COMPACT_ATOMS: atom_id res chain seq x y z
N MET A 1 41.18 7.21 -1.93
CA MET A 1 39.78 7.26 -2.48
C MET A 1 38.87 6.57 -1.48
N ALA A 2 37.77 7.18 -1.14
CA ALA A 2 36.83 6.58 -0.20
C ALA A 2 35.95 5.54 -0.96
N ASP A 3 35.91 4.33 -0.45
CA ASP A 3 35.00 3.28 -0.89
C ASP A 3 33.57 3.62 -0.44
N LEU A 4 32.55 3.21 -1.21
CA LEU A 4 31.14 3.36 -0.82
C LEU A 4 30.80 2.70 0.51
N ASN A 5 31.55 1.67 0.91
CA ASN A 5 31.46 1.02 2.22
C ASN A 5 32.15 1.78 3.35
N THR A 6 32.78 2.93 3.06
CA THR A 6 33.44 3.75 4.09
C THR A 6 32.41 4.20 5.12
N ASP A 7 32.70 3.95 6.41
CA ASP A 7 31.81 4.32 7.52
C ASP A 7 31.60 5.85 7.54
N ILE A 8 30.38 6.26 7.78
CA ILE A 8 29.94 7.67 7.76
C ILE A 8 30.74 8.56 8.73
N ARG A 9 31.34 8.01 9.79
CA ARG A 9 32.20 8.74 10.74
C ARG A 9 33.44 9.34 10.11
N TYR A 10 33.92 8.80 8.99
CA TYR A 10 35.10 9.29 8.28
C TYR A 10 34.79 10.40 7.27
N ILE A 11 33.52 10.78 7.13
CA ILE A 11 33.11 11.90 6.29
C ILE A 11 33.39 13.19 7.05
N LYS A 12 34.09 14.12 6.41
CA LYS A 12 34.44 15.41 7.00
C LYS A 12 33.21 16.14 7.54
N GLY A 13 33.22 16.42 8.83
CA GLY A 13 32.09 17.10 9.51
C GLY A 13 31.06 16.17 10.12
N VAL A 14 31.22 14.85 10.00
CA VAL A 14 30.39 13.85 10.68
C VAL A 14 31.20 13.23 11.82
N GLY A 15 31.08 13.78 13.02
CA GLY A 15 31.66 13.16 14.23
C GLY A 15 30.70 12.11 14.83
N GLU A 16 31.16 11.39 15.88
CA GLU A 16 30.39 10.27 16.50
C GLU A 16 28.95 10.60 16.87
N ALA A 17 28.70 11.80 17.42
CA ALA A 17 27.33 12.20 17.80
C ALA A 17 26.41 12.35 16.59
N ARG A 18 26.91 12.85 15.46
CA ARG A 18 26.15 12.99 14.22
C ARG A 18 26.02 11.64 13.52
N ALA A 19 27.03 10.79 13.55
CA ALA A 19 26.96 9.44 13.01
C ALA A 19 25.81 8.65 13.67
N LYS A 20 25.72 8.68 15.01
CA LYS A 20 24.57 8.07 15.73
C LYS A 20 23.21 8.64 15.33
N ALA A 21 23.16 9.89 14.92
CA ALA A 21 21.90 10.47 14.41
C ALA A 21 21.61 10.02 12.98
N PHE A 22 22.63 9.86 12.12
CA PHE A 22 22.49 9.28 10.78
C PHE A 22 22.13 7.79 10.83
N GLU A 23 22.68 7.01 11.77
CA GLU A 23 22.31 5.60 12.01
C GLU A 23 20.81 5.43 12.26
N LYS A 24 20.16 6.37 12.98
CA LYS A 24 18.70 6.36 13.18
C LYS A 24 17.89 6.54 11.89
N LEU A 25 18.52 7.11 10.86
CA LEU A 25 17.96 7.27 9.52
C LEU A 25 18.35 6.12 8.58
N GLY A 26 19.02 5.08 9.09
CA GLY A 26 19.50 3.95 8.29
C GLY A 26 20.74 4.26 7.43
N VAL A 27 21.49 5.33 7.75
CA VAL A 27 22.67 5.77 7.00
C VAL A 27 23.91 5.42 7.81
N PHE A 28 24.66 4.40 7.38
CA PHE A 28 25.85 3.87 8.05
C PHE A 28 27.13 4.10 7.26
N THR A 29 27.01 4.15 5.93
CA THR A 29 28.15 4.23 5.01
C THR A 29 28.06 5.44 4.09
N LEU A 30 29.13 5.71 3.37
CA LEU A 30 29.17 6.72 2.30
C LEU A 30 28.15 6.41 1.20
N GLY A 31 28.01 5.15 0.82
CA GLY A 31 27.01 4.71 -0.14
C GLY A 31 25.58 4.95 0.32
N ASP A 32 25.29 4.68 1.61
CA ASP A 32 23.97 4.99 2.17
C ASP A 32 23.70 6.50 2.17
N LEU A 33 24.71 7.32 2.43
CA LEU A 33 24.58 8.78 2.44
C LEU A 33 24.26 9.33 1.05
N ILE A 34 24.95 8.85 0.01
CA ILE A 34 24.70 9.24 -1.39
C ILE A 34 23.34 8.74 -1.87
N ALA A 35 22.91 7.57 -1.40
CA ALA A 35 21.59 7.01 -1.68
C ALA A 35 20.49 7.51 -0.72
N TYR A 36 20.80 8.50 0.14
CA TYR A 36 19.82 9.14 1.02
C TYR A 36 19.15 10.30 0.29
N TYR A 37 18.21 10.00 -0.60
CA TYR A 37 17.60 10.98 -1.48
C TYR A 37 16.69 11.96 -0.75
N PRO A 38 16.58 13.23 -1.27
CA PRO A 38 15.62 14.21 -0.75
C PRO A 38 14.17 13.72 -0.90
N ARG A 39 13.32 14.09 0.06
CA ARG A 39 11.88 13.82 0.00
C ARG A 39 11.17 14.71 -1.02
N ARG A 40 11.67 15.94 -1.20
CA ARG A 40 11.15 16.96 -2.14
C ARG A 40 12.21 17.99 -2.42
N TRP A 41 11.97 18.82 -3.42
CA TRP A 41 12.82 19.96 -3.75
C TRP A 41 12.01 21.24 -3.65
N GLU A 42 12.67 22.31 -3.20
CA GLU A 42 12.11 23.65 -3.16
C GLU A 42 12.92 24.52 -4.11
N ASP A 43 12.27 25.09 -5.10
CA ASP A 43 12.94 26.05 -5.99
C ASP A 43 13.17 27.36 -5.23
N ARG A 44 14.45 27.67 -4.98
CA ARG A 44 14.94 28.92 -4.38
C ARG A 44 15.88 29.64 -5.36
N SER A 45 15.88 29.26 -6.63
CA SER A 45 16.79 29.81 -7.64
C SER A 45 16.41 31.24 -8.06
N GLN A 46 15.13 31.59 -7.94
CA GLN A 46 14.64 32.91 -8.29
C GLN A 46 15.05 33.95 -7.22
N LEU A 47 15.92 34.89 -7.63
CA LEU A 47 16.34 36.02 -6.81
C LEU A 47 15.49 37.23 -7.17
N TYR A 48 14.68 37.69 -6.24
CA TYR A 48 13.86 38.89 -6.40
C TYR A 48 14.59 40.16 -5.98
N PRO A 49 14.44 41.29 -6.70
CA PRO A 49 14.74 42.60 -6.11
C PRO A 49 13.88 42.82 -4.87
N ILE A 50 14.42 43.54 -3.87
CA ILE A 50 13.71 43.73 -2.55
C ILE A 50 12.30 44.30 -2.77
N ARG A 51 12.10 45.24 -3.70
CA ARG A 51 10.81 45.85 -4.01
C ARG A 51 9.78 44.84 -4.50
N ASP A 52 10.23 43.81 -5.24
CA ASP A 52 9.38 42.83 -5.92
C ASP A 52 9.17 41.55 -5.10
N LEU A 53 9.71 41.48 -3.89
CA LEU A 53 9.53 40.37 -2.97
C LEU A 53 8.04 40.14 -2.68
N PRO A 54 7.51 38.90 -2.85
CA PRO A 54 6.10 38.59 -2.60
C PRO A 54 5.79 38.62 -1.11
N GLU A 55 4.78 39.39 -0.70
CA GLU A 55 4.37 39.52 0.68
C GLU A 55 3.67 38.25 1.18
N GLY A 56 4.04 37.78 2.39
CA GLY A 56 3.47 36.60 3.04
C GLY A 56 4.09 35.27 2.60
N GLU A 57 4.91 35.27 1.53
CA GLU A 57 5.54 34.07 0.97
C GLU A 57 7.03 33.97 1.38
N TYR A 58 7.61 32.78 1.16
CA TYR A 58 9.04 32.56 1.28
C TYR A 58 9.72 32.89 -0.05
N ALA A 59 10.71 33.76 -0.03
CA ALA A 59 11.42 34.16 -1.24
C ALA A 59 12.93 34.40 -0.96
N CYS A 60 13.73 34.33 -2.05
CA CYS A 60 15.14 34.69 -2.06
C CYS A 60 15.35 36.11 -2.56
N CYS A 61 16.23 36.87 -1.91
CA CYS A 61 16.75 38.11 -2.45
C CYS A 61 18.27 38.24 -2.23
N ARG A 62 18.91 38.98 -3.12
CA ARG A 62 20.30 39.38 -3.01
C ARG A 62 20.36 40.81 -2.47
N ALA A 63 21.08 41.01 -1.36
CA ALA A 63 21.18 42.33 -0.76
C ALA A 63 22.52 42.53 -0.04
N MET A 64 23.01 43.77 -0.07
CA MET A 64 24.26 44.20 0.60
C MET A 64 23.91 44.73 1.99
N ILE A 65 24.74 44.41 2.99
CA ILE A 65 24.60 44.96 4.34
C ILE A 65 24.96 46.45 4.32
N ALA A 66 23.98 47.30 4.60
CA ALA A 66 24.15 48.77 4.55
C ALA A 66 24.83 49.36 5.79
N GLN A 67 24.65 48.73 6.96
CA GLN A 67 25.11 49.26 8.25
C GLN A 67 25.57 48.10 9.16
N PRO A 68 26.45 48.35 10.11
CA PRO A 68 26.82 47.33 11.10
C PRO A 68 25.60 46.79 11.86
N PRO A 69 25.55 45.46 12.12
CA PRO A 69 24.45 44.86 12.87
C PRO A 69 24.33 45.50 14.27
N THR A 70 23.06 45.81 14.65
CA THR A 70 22.78 46.36 15.99
C THR A 70 22.17 45.27 16.87
N THR A 71 22.47 45.33 18.19
CA THR A 71 21.96 44.37 19.17
C THR A 71 21.05 45.06 20.16
N ALA A 72 19.81 44.56 20.35
CA ALA A 72 18.89 45.02 21.33
C ALA A 72 18.49 43.87 22.28
N ARG A 73 18.35 44.15 23.59
CA ARG A 73 17.77 43.21 24.54
C ARG A 73 16.29 43.51 24.69
N ILE A 74 15.44 42.50 24.54
CA ILE A 74 14.01 42.56 24.67
C ILE A 74 13.62 42.21 26.12
N ARG A 75 12.41 42.65 26.55
CA ARG A 75 11.88 42.50 27.94
C ARG A 75 11.87 41.07 28.49
N SER A 76 11.95 40.06 27.64
CA SER A 76 12.03 38.64 28.02
C SER A 76 13.45 38.08 28.19
N GLY A 77 14.52 38.95 28.24
CA GLY A 77 15.90 38.53 28.30
C GLY A 77 16.47 37.98 26.99
N GLN A 78 15.73 38.04 25.91
CA GLN A 78 16.13 37.58 24.59
C GLN A 78 16.97 38.63 23.85
N THR A 79 18.01 38.20 23.16
CA THR A 79 18.83 39.06 22.32
C THR A 79 18.25 39.11 20.90
N LEU A 80 18.08 40.30 20.38
CA LEU A 80 17.66 40.57 19.01
C LEU A 80 18.81 41.24 18.26
N VAL A 81 19.26 40.63 17.17
CA VAL A 81 20.21 41.27 16.23
C VAL A 81 19.41 41.81 15.06
N GLN A 82 19.54 43.09 14.78
CA GLN A 82 18.92 43.78 13.66
C GLN A 82 19.96 44.15 12.62
N VAL A 83 19.61 43.88 11.37
CA VAL A 83 20.46 44.13 10.20
C VAL A 83 19.65 44.86 9.16
N ARG A 84 20.23 45.83 8.50
CA ARG A 84 19.65 46.49 7.33
C ARG A 84 20.47 46.14 6.09
N ALA A 85 19.78 45.50 5.15
CA ALA A 85 20.34 45.17 3.86
C ALA A 85 19.62 45.97 2.76
N VAL A 86 20.31 46.28 1.69
CA VAL A 86 19.81 47.11 0.57
C VAL A 86 20.20 46.52 -0.77
N ASP A 87 19.35 46.79 -1.77
CA ASP A 87 19.66 46.66 -3.18
C ASP A 87 19.26 47.95 -3.92
N GLU A 88 19.32 47.97 -5.25
CA GLU A 88 18.91 49.12 -6.06
C GLU A 88 17.41 49.43 -5.97
N GLY A 89 16.60 48.49 -5.52
CA GLY A 89 15.13 48.57 -5.49
C GLY A 89 14.51 48.82 -4.13
N GLY A 90 15.23 48.60 -3.00
CA GLY A 90 14.60 48.71 -1.72
C GLY A 90 15.48 48.43 -0.50
N VAL A 91 14.82 48.37 0.66
CA VAL A 91 15.43 48.12 1.96
C VAL A 91 14.83 46.88 2.59
N LEU A 92 15.68 45.95 3.03
CA LEU A 92 15.31 44.77 3.78
C LEU A 92 15.76 44.90 5.25
N ASP A 93 14.81 45.00 6.15
CA ASP A 93 15.06 44.94 7.59
C ASP A 93 15.04 43.47 8.06
N VAL A 94 16.15 42.96 8.51
CA VAL A 94 16.30 41.58 8.96
C VAL A 94 16.45 41.53 10.46
N SER A 95 15.70 40.63 11.10
CA SER A 95 15.71 40.41 12.53
C SER A 95 16.11 38.99 12.89
N PHE A 96 17.15 38.79 13.73
CA PHE A 96 17.59 37.48 14.20
C PHE A 96 17.36 37.38 15.71
N PHE A 97 16.52 36.43 16.11
CA PHE A 97 16.28 36.08 17.50
C PHE A 97 17.25 34.99 17.95
N HIS A 98 17.84 35.09 19.13
CA HIS A 98 18.78 34.13 19.74
C HIS A 98 20.03 33.81 18.90
N GLN A 99 20.43 34.69 17.99
CA GLN A 99 21.59 34.49 17.09
C GLN A 99 22.64 35.61 17.22
N GLU A 100 23.10 35.85 18.43
CA GLU A 100 24.03 36.96 18.74
C GLU A 100 25.35 36.86 17.95
N TYR A 101 25.78 35.61 17.60
CA TYR A 101 26.96 35.37 16.78
C TYR A 101 26.87 36.01 15.37
N ARG A 102 25.69 36.32 14.86
CA ARG A 102 25.49 36.98 13.56
C ARG A 102 26.14 38.36 13.48
N LYS A 103 26.25 39.06 14.60
CA LYS A 103 26.97 40.34 14.68
C LYS A 103 28.42 40.24 14.23
N ASN A 104 29.06 39.10 14.46
CA ASN A 104 30.47 38.88 14.14
C ASN A 104 30.67 38.30 12.71
N VAL A 105 29.60 37.88 12.06
CA VAL A 105 29.64 37.21 10.73
C VAL A 105 29.21 38.15 9.62
N LEU A 106 28.36 39.13 9.93
CA LEU A 106 27.78 40.04 8.94
C LEU A 106 28.54 41.36 8.90
N HIS A 107 29.13 41.65 7.74
CA HIS A 107 29.96 42.83 7.57
C HIS A 107 29.34 43.82 6.59
N PRO A 108 29.34 45.13 6.91
CA PRO A 108 28.93 46.18 6.00
C PRO A 108 29.70 46.13 4.68
N GLY A 109 28.97 46.34 3.56
CA GLY A 109 29.54 46.30 2.22
C GLY A 109 29.61 44.90 1.60
N GLU A 110 29.41 43.83 2.37
CA GLU A 110 29.31 42.46 1.83
C GLU A 110 27.88 42.13 1.36
N THR A 111 27.80 41.36 0.30
CA THR A 111 26.54 40.90 -0.29
C THR A 111 26.21 39.49 0.16
N TYR A 112 24.97 39.32 0.58
CA TYR A 112 24.41 38.03 1.03
C TYR A 112 23.14 37.70 0.25
N ILE A 113 22.84 36.42 0.16
CA ILE A 113 21.55 35.93 -0.29
C ILE A 113 20.74 35.53 0.94
N PHE A 114 19.55 36.12 1.04
CA PHE A 114 18.60 35.93 2.11
C PHE A 114 17.45 35.06 1.59
N TYR A 115 17.02 34.08 2.36
CA TYR A 115 15.80 33.31 2.13
C TYR A 115 14.95 33.27 3.39
N GLY A 116 13.72 33.76 3.30
CA GLY A 116 12.81 33.82 4.45
C GLY A 116 11.41 34.24 4.07
N LYS A 117 10.51 34.18 5.05
CA LYS A 117 9.17 34.71 4.88
C LYS A 117 9.22 36.22 4.83
N VAL A 118 8.60 36.76 3.78
CA VAL A 118 8.58 38.21 3.51
C VAL A 118 7.40 38.85 4.23
N GLU A 119 7.67 39.92 4.99
CA GLU A 119 6.66 40.76 5.64
C GLU A 119 6.81 42.22 5.20
N GLY A 120 5.73 43.02 5.24
CA GLY A 120 5.72 44.44 4.86
C GLY A 120 5.56 44.68 3.37
N GLY A 121 5.26 45.92 2.97
CA GLY A 121 4.91 46.31 1.61
C GLY A 121 5.78 47.42 1.02
N GLY A 122 5.72 47.57 -0.32
CA GLY A 122 6.44 48.62 -1.07
C GLY A 122 7.95 48.43 -1.08
N VAL A 123 8.68 49.50 -0.92
CA VAL A 123 10.17 49.51 -0.95
C VAL A 123 10.84 49.07 0.34
N ARG A 124 10.09 48.78 1.40
CA ARG A 124 10.59 48.34 2.68
C ARG A 124 9.99 47.00 3.08
N ARG A 125 10.83 45.98 3.07
CA ARG A 125 10.48 44.59 3.40
C ARG A 125 11.14 44.17 4.69
N ARG A 126 10.57 43.13 5.35
CA ARG A 126 11.13 42.55 6.57
C ARG A 126 11.23 41.05 6.44
N MET A 127 12.27 40.47 7.02
CA MET A 127 12.40 39.03 7.23
C MET A 127 12.82 38.72 8.67
N VAL A 128 12.22 37.67 9.25
CA VAL A 128 12.54 37.19 10.59
C VAL A 128 13.28 35.86 10.52
N ASN A 129 14.45 35.78 11.13
CA ASN A 129 15.33 34.59 11.13
C ASN A 129 15.53 33.97 9.72
N PRO A 130 15.79 34.75 8.67
CA PRO A 130 16.03 34.17 7.36
C PRO A 130 17.29 33.29 7.35
N LEU A 131 17.31 32.29 6.46
CA LEU A 131 18.56 31.67 6.03
C LEU A 131 19.35 32.72 5.25
N LEU A 132 20.65 32.71 5.44
CA LEU A 132 21.53 33.58 4.67
C LEU A 132 22.89 32.89 4.41
N GLU A 133 23.42 33.16 3.23
CA GLU A 133 24.73 32.67 2.79
C GLU A 133 25.45 33.79 2.03
N THR A 134 26.80 33.77 2.09
CA THR A 134 27.62 34.72 1.33
C THR A 134 27.49 34.40 -0.18
N GLU A 135 27.41 35.42 -1.00
CA GLU A 135 27.43 35.29 -2.45
C GLU A 135 28.66 34.51 -2.91
N GLY A 136 28.46 33.55 -3.85
CA GLY A 136 29.52 32.67 -4.36
C GLY A 136 29.81 31.43 -3.50
N LYS A 137 29.21 31.31 -2.31
CA LYS A 137 29.35 30.14 -1.40
C LYS A 137 28.02 29.55 -1.00
N GLN A 138 26.99 29.66 -1.88
CA GLN A 138 25.64 29.19 -1.60
C GLN A 138 25.58 27.66 -1.67
N LEU A 139 24.99 27.07 -0.64
CA LEU A 139 24.63 25.66 -0.59
C LEU A 139 23.11 25.49 -0.51
N LEU A 140 22.41 26.44 0.14
CA LEU A 140 21.01 26.33 0.51
C LEU A 140 20.13 27.46 -0.05
N THR A 141 20.74 28.50 -0.62
CA THR A 141 20.03 29.66 -1.14
C THR A 141 20.40 29.91 -2.61
N GLY A 142 19.50 30.53 -3.38
CA GLY A 142 19.75 30.87 -4.78
C GLY A 142 19.85 29.65 -5.72
N ARG A 143 19.24 28.51 -5.36
CA ARG A 143 19.22 27.28 -6.17
C ARG A 143 18.03 26.41 -5.80
N ILE A 144 17.79 25.35 -6.57
CA ILE A 144 16.84 24.30 -6.22
C ILE A 144 17.39 23.54 -5.03
N MET A 145 16.61 23.49 -3.95
CA MET A 145 17.05 23.05 -2.62
C MET A 145 16.50 21.65 -2.31
N PRO A 146 17.35 20.66 -1.99
CA PRO A 146 16.89 19.36 -1.51
C PRO A 146 16.37 19.47 -0.08
N ILE A 147 15.22 18.86 0.19
CA ILE A 147 14.64 18.75 1.52
C ILE A 147 14.70 17.29 1.97
N TYR A 148 15.59 17.02 2.91
CA TYR A 148 15.79 15.67 3.45
C TYR A 148 14.84 15.36 4.61
N PRO A 149 14.46 14.10 4.83
CA PRO A 149 13.90 13.67 6.11
C PRO A 149 14.92 13.92 7.23
N LEU A 150 14.45 14.30 8.41
CA LEU A 150 15.33 14.63 9.54
C LEU A 150 14.99 13.80 10.78
N THR A 151 15.97 13.67 11.65
CA THR A 151 15.80 13.16 13.02
C THR A 151 16.38 14.15 14.05
N ALA A 152 16.09 13.95 15.32
CA ALA A 152 16.62 14.79 16.39
C ALA A 152 18.17 14.81 16.35
N GLY A 153 18.73 16.02 16.35
CA GLY A 153 20.19 16.24 16.27
C GLY A 153 20.75 16.51 14.88
N LEU A 154 19.94 16.41 13.80
CA LEU A 154 20.33 16.77 12.44
C LEU A 154 19.49 17.96 11.93
N THR A 155 20.14 18.82 11.13
CA THR A 155 19.48 19.91 10.40
C THR A 155 19.67 19.73 8.90
N GLN A 156 18.82 20.38 8.06
CA GLN A 156 18.95 20.36 6.61
C GLN A 156 20.37 20.73 6.15
N THR A 157 20.92 21.77 6.76
CA THR A 157 22.30 22.24 6.45
C THR A 157 23.37 21.18 6.79
N MET A 158 23.20 20.43 7.89
CA MET A 158 24.15 19.39 8.26
C MET A 158 24.10 18.22 7.29
N VAL A 159 22.89 17.79 6.92
CA VAL A 159 22.70 16.70 5.94
C VAL A 159 23.24 17.11 4.57
N ALA A 160 22.83 18.27 4.06
CA ALA A 160 23.31 18.78 2.76
C ALA A 160 24.83 18.91 2.69
N LYS A 161 25.47 19.39 3.77
CA LYS A 161 26.94 19.47 3.84
C LYS A 161 27.60 18.09 3.86
N ALA A 162 27.05 17.13 4.59
CA ALA A 162 27.57 15.77 4.63
C ALA A 162 27.46 15.10 3.25
N VAL A 163 26.29 15.24 2.58
CA VAL A 163 26.06 14.73 1.21
C VAL A 163 27.05 15.38 0.24
N ARG A 164 27.24 16.71 0.28
CA ARG A 164 28.21 17.40 -0.59
C ARG A 164 29.62 16.85 -0.41
N GLN A 165 30.07 16.68 0.84
CA GLN A 165 31.38 16.09 1.15
C GLN A 165 31.47 14.63 0.66
N GLY A 166 30.38 13.87 0.79
CA GLY A 166 30.29 12.51 0.28
C GLY A 166 30.47 12.45 -1.23
N LEU A 167 29.72 13.27 -1.97
CA LEU A 167 29.83 13.36 -3.44
C LEU A 167 31.22 13.79 -3.89
N ASP A 168 31.86 14.77 -3.19
CA ASP A 168 33.22 15.22 -3.51
C ASP A 168 34.26 14.10 -3.33
N GLN A 169 34.07 13.22 -2.33
CA GLN A 169 34.92 12.05 -2.12
C GLN A 169 34.69 10.94 -3.14
N CYS A 170 33.50 10.90 -3.77
CA CYS A 170 33.07 9.89 -4.71
C CYS A 170 33.19 10.32 -6.18
N ARG A 171 33.87 11.44 -6.49
CA ARG A 171 33.95 11.94 -7.88
C ARG A 171 34.51 10.96 -8.91
N ASP A 172 35.29 10.00 -8.44
CA ASP A 172 35.88 8.94 -9.27
C ASP A 172 35.14 7.59 -9.13
N LEU A 173 33.95 7.57 -8.53
CA LEU A 173 33.11 6.38 -8.32
C LEU A 173 32.02 6.26 -9.37
N PRO A 174 31.45 5.13 -9.55
CA PRO A 174 31.86 3.81 -9.96
C PRO A 174 31.51 3.53 -11.42
N GLU A 175 31.91 2.37 -11.93
CA GLU A 175 31.30 1.78 -13.10
C GLU A 175 29.77 1.86 -12.99
N ASP A 176 29.13 2.34 -14.03
CA ASP A 176 27.67 2.50 -14.04
C ASP A 176 27.01 1.11 -13.89
N VAL A 177 26.13 0.95 -12.91
CA VAL A 177 25.46 -0.32 -12.63
C VAL A 177 24.58 -0.79 -13.81
N LEU A 178 24.09 0.16 -14.63
CA LEU A 178 23.33 -0.19 -15.83
C LEU A 178 24.25 -0.49 -17.00
N PRO A 179 24.04 -1.62 -17.71
CA PRO A 179 24.72 -1.90 -18.96
C PRO A 179 24.56 -0.74 -19.97
N ASP A 180 25.64 -0.38 -20.66
CA ASP A 180 25.65 0.75 -21.61
C ASP A 180 24.55 0.65 -22.66
N GLY A 181 24.27 -0.56 -23.16
CA GLY A 181 23.20 -0.79 -24.12
C GLY A 181 21.81 -0.39 -23.60
N ILE A 182 21.53 -0.71 -22.33
CA ILE A 182 20.27 -0.35 -21.67
C ILE A 182 20.22 1.15 -21.42
N ARG A 183 21.32 1.73 -20.90
CA ARG A 183 21.41 3.15 -20.64
C ARG A 183 21.15 3.98 -21.89
N GLN A 184 21.74 3.60 -23.03
CA GLN A 184 21.56 4.30 -24.31
C GLN A 184 20.15 4.09 -24.88
N ALA A 185 19.63 2.86 -24.87
CA ALA A 185 18.30 2.54 -25.41
C ALA A 185 17.17 3.32 -24.69
N HIS A 186 17.32 3.58 -23.40
CA HIS A 186 16.34 4.29 -22.61
C HIS A 186 16.69 5.78 -22.35
N HIS A 187 17.71 6.31 -23.04
CA HIS A 187 18.15 7.71 -22.94
C HIS A 187 18.44 8.15 -21.50
N LEU A 188 19.13 7.30 -20.71
CA LEU A 188 19.46 7.57 -19.32
C LEU A 188 20.83 8.23 -19.19
N CYS A 189 20.95 9.17 -18.26
CA CYS A 189 22.23 9.81 -17.94
C CYS A 189 23.15 8.84 -17.16
N TYR A 190 24.44 9.20 -17.05
CA TYR A 190 25.39 8.49 -16.23
C TYR A 190 25.08 8.62 -14.72
N ALA A 191 25.43 7.62 -13.93
CA ALA A 191 25.20 7.58 -12.50
C ALA A 191 25.77 8.81 -11.76
N GLY A 192 26.97 9.26 -12.09
CA GLY A 192 27.60 10.44 -11.49
C GLY A 192 26.77 11.72 -11.69
N PHE A 193 26.24 11.94 -12.91
CA PHE A 193 25.32 13.04 -13.18
C PHE A 193 24.02 12.92 -12.36
N ALA A 194 23.48 11.71 -12.25
CA ALA A 194 22.27 11.47 -11.50
C ALA A 194 22.44 11.75 -10.01
N TYR A 195 23.49 11.25 -9.39
CA TYR A 195 23.77 11.50 -7.97
C TYR A 195 24.07 12.97 -7.67
N GLU A 196 24.77 13.68 -8.55
CA GLU A 196 25.01 15.11 -8.38
C GLU A 196 23.69 15.90 -8.44
N ASN A 197 22.86 15.65 -9.46
CA ASN A 197 21.68 16.47 -9.73
C ASN A 197 20.44 16.07 -8.93
N ILE A 198 20.38 14.86 -8.34
CA ILE A 198 19.31 14.52 -7.39
C ILE A 198 19.46 15.29 -6.08
N HIS A 199 20.71 15.56 -5.65
CA HIS A 199 21.01 16.27 -4.43
C HIS A 199 21.19 17.78 -4.64
N PHE A 200 21.85 18.18 -5.72
CA PHE A 200 22.17 19.59 -6.02
C PHE A 200 21.88 19.89 -7.49
N PRO A 201 20.60 19.92 -7.89
CA PRO A 201 20.24 20.08 -9.27
C PRO A 201 20.69 21.45 -9.81
N ALA A 202 21.26 21.43 -11.01
CA ALA A 202 21.62 22.63 -11.74
C ALA A 202 20.40 23.36 -12.35
N SER A 203 19.35 22.57 -12.70
CA SER A 203 18.07 23.05 -13.23
C SER A 203 16.97 22.02 -12.94
N GLU A 204 15.70 22.37 -13.17
CA GLU A 204 14.60 21.40 -13.08
C GLU A 204 14.78 20.26 -14.08
N GLU A 205 15.21 20.54 -15.31
CA GLU A 205 15.47 19.51 -16.33
C GLU A 205 16.57 18.54 -15.91
N ALA A 206 17.62 19.04 -15.26
CA ALA A 206 18.70 18.22 -14.72
C ALA A 206 18.19 17.33 -13.57
N LEU A 207 17.30 17.85 -12.72
CA LEU A 207 16.64 17.11 -11.65
C LEU A 207 15.77 15.98 -12.22
N ASP A 208 14.94 16.27 -13.21
CA ASP A 208 14.06 15.29 -13.85
C ASP A 208 14.86 14.19 -14.54
N THR A 209 15.95 14.56 -15.22
CA THR A 209 16.88 13.61 -15.86
C THR A 209 17.53 12.69 -14.81
N ALA A 210 17.99 13.26 -13.72
CA ALA A 210 18.61 12.52 -12.62
C ALA A 210 17.59 11.58 -11.95
N ARG A 211 16.39 12.09 -11.65
CA ARG A 211 15.30 11.32 -11.06
C ARG A 211 14.91 10.14 -11.95
N ARG A 212 14.68 10.38 -13.25
CA ARG A 212 14.35 9.33 -14.22
C ARG A 212 15.40 8.20 -14.21
N ARG A 213 16.69 8.57 -14.19
CA ARG A 213 17.79 7.60 -14.15
C ARG A 213 17.76 6.73 -12.88
N LEU A 214 17.65 7.34 -11.71
CA LEU A 214 17.69 6.62 -10.43
C LEU A 214 16.44 5.76 -10.21
N VAL A 215 15.27 6.26 -10.59
CA VAL A 215 14.02 5.50 -10.54
C VAL A 215 14.08 4.29 -11.50
N PHE A 216 14.54 4.50 -12.74
CA PHE A 216 14.67 3.40 -13.69
C PHE A 216 15.64 2.32 -13.16
N GLU A 217 16.80 2.71 -12.65
CA GLU A 217 17.79 1.76 -12.08
C GLU A 217 17.18 0.94 -10.95
N GLU A 218 16.54 1.59 -9.98
CA GLU A 218 15.94 0.90 -8.84
C GLU A 218 14.87 -0.11 -9.28
N LEU A 219 14.00 0.28 -10.22
CA LEU A 219 12.95 -0.58 -10.76
C LEU A 219 13.49 -1.68 -11.67
N PHE A 220 14.57 -1.42 -12.40
CA PHE A 220 15.26 -2.40 -13.24
C PHE A 220 15.92 -3.48 -12.40
N LEU A 221 16.69 -3.11 -11.38
CA LEU A 221 17.33 -4.06 -10.46
C LEU A 221 16.28 -4.90 -9.71
N LEU A 222 15.20 -4.28 -9.27
CA LEU A 222 14.07 -5.01 -8.68
C LEU A 222 13.48 -6.02 -9.65
N SER A 223 13.25 -5.60 -10.91
CA SER A 223 12.69 -6.48 -11.96
C SER A 223 13.61 -7.63 -12.32
N CYS A 224 14.93 -7.41 -12.39
CA CYS A 224 15.94 -8.46 -12.58
C CYS A 224 15.90 -9.45 -11.42
N GLY A 225 15.92 -8.98 -10.17
CA GLY A 225 15.88 -9.82 -8.98
C GLY A 225 14.63 -10.70 -8.92
N LEU A 226 13.46 -10.14 -9.19
CA LEU A 226 12.19 -10.88 -9.25
C LEU A 226 12.19 -11.93 -10.39
N SER A 227 12.71 -11.58 -11.55
CA SER A 227 12.80 -12.50 -12.69
C SER A 227 13.75 -13.66 -12.42
N LEU A 228 14.89 -13.42 -11.77
CA LEU A 228 15.83 -14.47 -11.36
C LEU A 228 15.23 -15.41 -10.31
N LEU A 229 14.49 -14.89 -9.35
CA LEU A 229 13.76 -15.69 -8.36
C LEU A 229 12.71 -16.59 -9.05
N ARG A 230 12.01 -16.04 -10.06
CA ARG A 230 11.06 -16.80 -10.88
C ARG A 230 11.75 -17.92 -11.66
N GLN A 231 12.85 -17.64 -12.36
CA GLN A 231 13.62 -18.64 -13.11
C GLN A 231 14.12 -19.78 -12.21
N ARG A 232 14.65 -19.48 -11.03
CA ARG A 232 15.08 -20.51 -10.07
C ARG A 232 13.96 -21.47 -9.71
N ARG A 233 12.74 -20.98 -9.63
CA ARG A 233 11.55 -21.79 -9.35
C ARG A 233 11.11 -22.62 -10.56
N GLU A 234 11.25 -22.08 -11.76
CA GLU A 234 10.94 -22.77 -13.01
C GLU A 234 11.84 -23.98 -13.27
N THR A 235 12.97 -24.11 -12.57
CA THR A 235 13.83 -25.28 -12.61
C THR A 235 13.36 -26.42 -11.71
N VAL A 236 12.40 -26.18 -10.80
CA VAL A 236 11.83 -27.22 -9.93
C VAL A 236 10.81 -28.03 -10.73
N ALA A 237 10.98 -29.36 -10.75
CA ALA A 237 9.98 -30.24 -11.35
C ALA A 237 8.68 -30.18 -10.52
N GLY A 238 7.58 -29.83 -11.16
CA GLY A 238 6.26 -29.84 -10.56
C GLY A 238 5.57 -31.20 -10.65
N LEU A 239 4.38 -31.30 -10.07
CA LEU A 239 3.50 -32.44 -10.18
C LEU A 239 2.58 -32.25 -11.40
N PRO A 240 2.91 -32.78 -12.60
CA PRO A 240 2.09 -32.49 -13.77
C PRO A 240 0.69 -33.11 -13.62
N CYS A 241 -0.33 -32.32 -13.86
CA CYS A 241 -1.67 -32.81 -14.03
C CYS A 241 -1.84 -33.33 -15.47
N GLN A 242 -2.55 -34.44 -15.63
CA GLN A 242 -2.92 -34.94 -16.96
C GLN A 242 -3.96 -34.00 -17.57
N ALA A 243 -3.84 -33.79 -18.87
CA ALA A 243 -4.82 -33.02 -19.61
C ALA A 243 -6.21 -33.68 -19.49
N ALA A 244 -7.20 -32.92 -19.04
CA ALA A 244 -8.57 -33.37 -18.90
C ALA A 244 -9.53 -32.37 -19.56
N ASP A 245 -10.62 -32.87 -20.16
CA ASP A 245 -11.64 -32.01 -20.72
C ASP A 245 -12.44 -31.32 -19.59
N MET A 246 -12.49 -30.00 -19.61
CA MET A 246 -13.22 -29.19 -18.63
C MET A 246 -14.75 -29.13 -18.88
N ALA A 247 -15.25 -29.67 -20.01
CA ALA A 247 -16.66 -29.61 -20.36
C ALA A 247 -17.58 -30.23 -19.29
N PRO A 248 -17.26 -31.41 -18.67
CA PRO A 248 -18.07 -31.95 -17.58
C PRO A 248 -18.19 -31.03 -16.37
N PHE A 249 -17.11 -30.35 -16.00
CA PHE A 249 -17.14 -29.38 -14.90
C PHE A 249 -18.03 -28.19 -15.25
N TYR A 250 -17.88 -27.61 -16.43
CA TYR A 250 -18.72 -26.48 -16.86
C TYR A 250 -20.19 -26.84 -16.94
N ALA A 251 -20.52 -28.04 -17.41
CA ALA A 251 -21.92 -28.51 -17.50
C ALA A 251 -22.57 -28.71 -16.12
N ALA A 252 -21.81 -28.99 -15.09
CA ALA A 252 -22.34 -29.20 -13.73
C ALA A 252 -22.61 -27.88 -12.97
N LEU A 253 -22.16 -26.74 -13.49
CA LEU A 253 -22.39 -25.44 -12.85
C LEU A 253 -23.84 -24.98 -13.10
N PRO A 254 -24.51 -24.38 -12.08
CA PRO A 254 -25.87 -23.85 -12.21
C PRO A 254 -25.94 -22.52 -12.98
N PHE A 255 -24.81 -21.99 -13.45
CA PHE A 255 -24.70 -20.73 -14.17
C PHE A 255 -23.53 -20.77 -15.16
N ALA A 256 -23.56 -19.88 -16.14
CA ALA A 256 -22.47 -19.71 -17.09
C ALA A 256 -21.33 -18.88 -16.48
N LEU A 257 -20.10 -19.32 -16.69
CA LEU A 257 -18.91 -18.55 -16.31
C LEU A 257 -18.71 -17.34 -17.24
N THR A 258 -18.20 -16.24 -16.69
CA THR A 258 -17.78 -15.07 -17.48
C THR A 258 -16.55 -15.39 -18.34
N ALA A 259 -16.30 -14.56 -19.36
CA ALA A 259 -15.10 -14.72 -20.19
C ALA A 259 -13.81 -14.57 -19.34
N ALA A 260 -13.79 -13.65 -18.39
CA ALA A 260 -12.66 -13.46 -17.48
C ALA A 260 -12.41 -14.67 -16.57
N GLN A 261 -13.45 -15.29 -16.03
CA GLN A 261 -13.33 -16.52 -15.25
C GLN A 261 -12.79 -17.67 -16.09
N ARG A 262 -13.27 -17.83 -17.33
CA ARG A 262 -12.76 -18.85 -18.25
C ARG A 262 -11.29 -18.65 -18.62
N ARG A 263 -10.87 -17.40 -18.86
CA ARG A 263 -9.45 -17.07 -19.07
C ARG A 263 -8.60 -17.46 -17.86
N ALA A 264 -9.02 -17.06 -16.64
CA ALA A 264 -8.30 -17.39 -15.43
C ALA A 264 -8.18 -18.90 -15.17
N ILE A 265 -9.24 -19.68 -15.50
CA ILE A 265 -9.21 -21.15 -15.44
C ILE A 265 -8.24 -21.70 -16.48
N ALA A 266 -8.28 -21.22 -17.73
CA ALA A 266 -7.39 -21.67 -18.78
C ALA A 266 -5.91 -21.41 -18.44
N ASP A 267 -5.60 -20.21 -17.89
CA ASP A 267 -4.26 -19.88 -17.40
C ASP A 267 -3.80 -20.88 -16.32
N ALA A 268 -4.64 -21.14 -15.31
CA ALA A 268 -4.30 -22.04 -14.20
C ALA A 268 -4.12 -23.50 -14.68
N VAL A 269 -5.01 -23.98 -15.54
CA VAL A 269 -4.93 -25.33 -16.15
C VAL A 269 -3.68 -25.46 -17.00
N GLY A 270 -3.34 -24.42 -17.78
CA GLY A 270 -2.11 -24.37 -18.56
C GLY A 270 -0.86 -24.51 -17.69
N ASP A 271 -0.82 -23.81 -16.56
CA ASP A 271 0.28 -23.93 -15.59
C ASP A 271 0.36 -25.34 -14.99
N MET A 272 -0.78 -25.90 -14.58
CA MET A 272 -0.86 -27.23 -13.94
C MET A 272 -0.43 -28.37 -14.88
N THR A 273 -0.54 -28.18 -16.19
CA THR A 273 -0.11 -29.14 -17.21
C THR A 273 1.33 -28.92 -17.69
N SER A 274 1.95 -27.80 -17.34
CA SER A 274 3.28 -27.40 -17.85
C SER A 274 4.44 -28.24 -17.35
N GLY A 275 4.23 -29.12 -16.35
CA GLY A 275 5.30 -29.86 -15.68
C GLY A 275 6.09 -29.04 -14.64
N ARG A 276 5.65 -27.81 -14.36
CA ARG A 276 6.21 -26.91 -13.35
C ARG A 276 5.16 -26.61 -12.27
N PRO A 277 5.56 -26.31 -11.03
CA PRO A 277 4.60 -25.92 -10.01
C PRO A 277 3.92 -24.60 -10.39
N MET A 278 2.59 -24.61 -10.54
CA MET A 278 1.82 -23.38 -10.64
C MET A 278 2.02 -22.54 -9.39
N ASN A 279 2.23 -21.25 -9.53
CA ASN A 279 2.21 -20.30 -8.43
C ASN A 279 1.50 -19.03 -8.92
N ARG A 280 0.17 -19.01 -8.78
CA ARG A 280 -0.70 -18.03 -9.45
C ARG A 280 -1.56 -17.26 -8.45
N LEU A 281 -1.62 -15.94 -8.65
CA LEU A 281 -2.57 -15.04 -8.01
C LEU A 281 -3.80 -14.87 -8.91
N CYS A 282 -4.96 -15.27 -8.43
CA CYS A 282 -6.24 -14.97 -9.04
C CYS A 282 -6.87 -13.77 -8.33
N GLN A 283 -6.83 -12.63 -8.99
CA GLN A 283 -7.29 -11.35 -8.47
C GLN A 283 -8.62 -10.94 -9.11
N GLY A 284 -9.51 -10.39 -8.32
CA GLY A 284 -10.80 -9.88 -8.82
C GLY A 284 -11.60 -9.23 -7.71
N ASP A 285 -12.56 -8.42 -8.08
CA ASP A 285 -13.41 -7.72 -7.13
C ASP A 285 -14.19 -8.66 -6.21
N VAL A 286 -14.71 -8.13 -5.10
CA VAL A 286 -15.60 -8.88 -4.21
C VAL A 286 -16.78 -9.42 -5.01
N GLY A 287 -16.98 -10.77 -4.97
CA GLY A 287 -18.07 -11.43 -5.71
C GLY A 287 -17.84 -11.59 -7.21
N SER A 288 -16.63 -11.43 -7.73
CA SER A 288 -16.27 -11.75 -9.13
C SER A 288 -16.25 -13.25 -9.43
N GLY A 289 -16.45 -14.11 -8.41
CA GLY A 289 -16.51 -15.57 -8.57
C GLY A 289 -15.16 -16.28 -8.57
N LYS A 290 -14.15 -15.75 -7.90
CA LYS A 290 -12.82 -16.38 -7.69
C LYS A 290 -12.91 -17.81 -7.16
N THR A 291 -13.88 -18.08 -6.29
CA THR A 291 -14.12 -19.42 -5.73
C THR A 291 -14.43 -20.46 -6.82
N MET A 292 -15.05 -20.05 -7.93
CA MET A 292 -15.32 -20.96 -9.04
C MET A 292 -14.07 -21.29 -9.85
N VAL A 293 -13.12 -20.36 -9.96
CA VAL A 293 -11.79 -20.64 -10.52
C VAL A 293 -11.05 -21.65 -9.64
N ALA A 294 -11.07 -21.46 -8.32
CA ALA A 294 -10.51 -22.42 -7.36
C ALA A 294 -11.17 -23.81 -7.47
N ALA A 295 -12.51 -23.86 -7.57
CA ALA A 295 -13.23 -25.11 -7.75
C ALA A 295 -12.84 -25.85 -9.06
N ALA A 296 -12.66 -25.10 -10.15
CA ALA A 296 -12.19 -25.66 -11.42
C ALA A 296 -10.79 -26.28 -11.28
N CYS A 297 -9.86 -25.60 -10.60
CA CYS A 297 -8.52 -26.13 -10.35
C CYS A 297 -8.55 -27.39 -9.45
N VAL A 298 -9.40 -27.41 -8.41
CA VAL A 298 -9.59 -28.60 -7.55
C VAL A 298 -10.12 -29.79 -8.36
N TRP A 299 -11.14 -29.56 -9.17
CA TRP A 299 -11.70 -30.60 -10.05
C TRP A 299 -10.64 -31.13 -11.01
N PHE A 300 -9.86 -30.23 -11.62
CA PHE A 300 -8.80 -30.61 -12.56
C PHE A 300 -7.70 -31.40 -11.90
N ALA A 301 -7.22 -30.99 -10.71
CA ALA A 301 -6.23 -31.72 -9.93
C ALA A 301 -6.70 -33.14 -9.56
N ALA A 302 -8.00 -33.26 -9.19
CA ALA A 302 -8.62 -34.53 -8.84
C ALA A 302 -8.66 -35.54 -10.02
N GLN A 303 -8.73 -35.07 -11.28
CA GLN A 303 -8.65 -35.95 -12.45
C GLN A 303 -7.29 -36.68 -12.55
N SER A 304 -6.26 -36.12 -11.93
CA SER A 304 -4.92 -36.74 -11.84
C SER A 304 -4.69 -37.46 -10.51
N GLY A 305 -5.72 -37.62 -9.67
CA GLY A 305 -5.66 -38.27 -8.37
C GLY A 305 -4.96 -37.45 -7.30
N TRP A 306 -4.82 -36.13 -7.49
CA TRP A 306 -4.23 -35.22 -6.51
C TRP A 306 -5.28 -34.73 -5.49
N GLN A 307 -4.86 -34.63 -4.23
CA GLN A 307 -5.62 -33.99 -3.18
C GLN A 307 -5.39 -32.48 -3.20
N SER A 308 -6.37 -31.72 -2.73
CA SER A 308 -6.34 -30.28 -2.65
C SER A 308 -6.59 -29.78 -1.22
N ALA A 309 -5.92 -28.69 -0.84
CA ALA A 309 -6.14 -27.97 0.41
C ALA A 309 -6.59 -26.54 0.10
N LEU A 310 -7.73 -26.10 0.72
CA LEU A 310 -8.20 -24.72 0.64
C LEU A 310 -8.17 -24.11 2.04
N MET A 311 -7.31 -23.10 2.21
CA MET A 311 -7.13 -22.38 3.47
C MET A 311 -7.89 -21.06 3.45
N ALA A 312 -8.78 -20.85 4.39
CA ALA A 312 -9.51 -19.61 4.61
C ALA A 312 -9.06 -18.92 5.91
N PRO A 313 -9.10 -17.59 6.02
CA PRO A 313 -8.61 -16.86 7.19
C PRO A 313 -9.46 -17.03 8.45
N THR A 314 -10.72 -17.42 8.31
CA THR A 314 -11.66 -17.59 9.43
C THR A 314 -12.49 -18.86 9.30
N GLU A 315 -12.98 -19.39 10.42
CA GLU A 315 -13.84 -20.58 10.44
C GLU A 315 -15.15 -20.37 9.68
N ILE A 316 -15.70 -19.16 9.75
CA ILE A 316 -16.94 -18.79 9.03
C ILE A 316 -16.73 -18.91 7.51
N LEU A 317 -15.64 -18.36 6.99
CA LEU A 317 -15.31 -18.47 5.57
C LEU A 317 -15.01 -19.91 5.15
N ALA A 318 -14.27 -20.66 5.97
CA ALA A 318 -14.00 -22.06 5.69
C ALA A 318 -15.30 -22.87 5.59
N ARG A 319 -16.24 -22.66 6.52
CA ARG A 319 -17.57 -23.28 6.52
C ARG A 319 -18.36 -22.87 5.27
N GLN A 320 -18.39 -21.59 4.94
CA GLN A 320 -19.08 -21.08 3.74
C GLN A 320 -18.51 -21.71 2.46
N HIS A 321 -17.19 -21.81 2.33
CA HIS A 321 -16.56 -22.51 1.20
C HIS A 321 -16.98 -23.99 1.18
N TYR A 322 -17.01 -24.66 2.32
CA TYR A 322 -17.43 -26.05 2.42
C TYR A 322 -18.88 -26.22 1.97
N GLU A 323 -19.80 -25.42 2.51
CA GLU A 323 -21.23 -25.46 2.17
C GLU A 323 -21.51 -25.20 0.68
N ASN A 324 -20.70 -24.34 0.05
CA ASN A 324 -20.83 -24.03 -1.37
C ASN A 324 -20.19 -25.11 -2.27
N LEU A 325 -19.04 -25.66 -1.89
CA LEU A 325 -18.24 -26.52 -2.76
C LEU A 325 -18.55 -28.03 -2.57
N ALA A 326 -18.86 -28.48 -1.35
CA ALA A 326 -19.12 -29.90 -1.09
C ALA A 326 -20.29 -30.45 -1.92
N PRO A 327 -21.46 -29.75 -2.09
CA PRO A 327 -22.52 -30.21 -2.94
C PRO A 327 -22.15 -30.28 -4.43
N LEU A 328 -21.29 -29.37 -4.90
CA LEU A 328 -20.78 -29.36 -6.28
C LEU A 328 -19.89 -30.60 -6.50
N PHE A 329 -18.93 -30.83 -5.62
CA PHE A 329 -17.99 -31.94 -5.74
C PHE A 329 -18.62 -33.32 -5.50
N ALA A 330 -19.67 -33.39 -4.69
CA ALA A 330 -20.45 -34.64 -4.52
C ALA A 330 -21.04 -35.16 -5.83
N ARG A 331 -21.38 -34.27 -6.80
CA ARG A 331 -21.83 -34.67 -8.13
C ARG A 331 -20.77 -35.43 -8.94
N PHE A 332 -19.51 -35.24 -8.61
CA PHE A 332 -18.38 -35.89 -9.25
C PHE A 332 -17.80 -37.04 -8.42
N GLY A 333 -18.43 -37.37 -7.27
CA GLY A 333 -17.92 -38.38 -6.35
C GLY A 333 -16.62 -37.99 -5.66
N LEU A 334 -16.34 -36.69 -5.49
CA LEU A 334 -15.13 -36.16 -4.87
C LEU A 334 -15.42 -35.73 -3.43
N PRO A 335 -14.97 -36.51 -2.42
CA PRO A 335 -15.23 -36.23 -1.02
C PRO A 335 -14.53 -34.95 -0.52
N CYS A 336 -15.28 -34.12 0.22
CA CYS A 336 -14.80 -32.92 0.84
C CYS A 336 -14.86 -33.01 2.36
N ALA A 337 -13.91 -32.38 3.06
CA ALA A 337 -13.91 -32.28 4.52
C ALA A 337 -13.68 -30.84 4.99
N LEU A 338 -14.21 -30.51 6.17
CA LEU A 338 -14.01 -29.22 6.84
C LEU A 338 -13.18 -29.43 8.11
N LEU A 339 -11.99 -28.84 8.18
CA LEU A 339 -11.07 -28.93 9.31
C LEU A 339 -10.76 -27.54 9.89
N THR A 340 -11.33 -27.25 11.06
CA THR A 340 -11.15 -25.98 11.78
C THR A 340 -10.67 -26.22 13.20
N GLY A 341 -10.38 -25.14 13.93
CA GLY A 341 -10.03 -25.24 15.35
C GLY A 341 -11.17 -25.76 16.23
N SER A 342 -12.43 -25.58 15.79
CA SER A 342 -13.62 -26.04 16.51
C SER A 342 -14.08 -27.46 16.13
N THR A 343 -13.42 -28.15 15.19
CA THR A 343 -13.77 -29.51 14.75
C THR A 343 -13.65 -30.50 15.91
N PRO A 344 -14.71 -31.29 16.24
CA PRO A 344 -14.69 -32.25 17.33
C PRO A 344 -13.58 -33.29 17.15
N ALA A 345 -12.97 -33.73 18.26
CA ALA A 345 -11.82 -34.64 18.22
C ALA A 345 -12.08 -35.98 17.49
N ARG A 346 -13.33 -36.50 17.54
CA ARG A 346 -13.72 -37.72 16.84
C ARG A 346 -13.73 -37.48 15.32
N GLU A 347 -14.35 -36.41 14.90
CA GLU A 347 -14.45 -36.02 13.50
C GLU A 347 -13.05 -35.65 12.93
N ARG A 348 -12.25 -34.91 13.70
CA ARG A 348 -10.86 -34.60 13.33
C ARG A 348 -10.06 -35.88 13.06
N ARG A 349 -10.16 -36.90 13.92
CA ARG A 349 -9.45 -38.19 13.69
C ARG A 349 -9.88 -38.86 12.37
N SER A 350 -11.20 -38.85 12.07
CA SER A 350 -11.72 -39.40 10.81
C SER A 350 -11.19 -38.63 9.60
N ILE A 351 -11.18 -37.29 9.66
CA ILE A 351 -10.64 -36.45 8.59
C ILE A 351 -9.14 -36.71 8.37
N LEU A 352 -8.35 -36.78 9.46
CA LEU A 352 -6.92 -37.04 9.34
C LEU A 352 -6.64 -38.40 8.71
N ALA A 353 -7.37 -39.46 9.11
CA ALA A 353 -7.27 -40.78 8.48
C ALA A 353 -7.65 -40.74 6.99
N GLY A 354 -8.73 -40.07 6.62
CA GLY A 354 -9.16 -39.94 5.23
C GLY A 354 -8.21 -39.10 4.35
N LEU A 355 -7.49 -38.12 4.92
CA LEU A 355 -6.46 -37.39 4.21
C LEU A 355 -5.21 -38.26 3.97
N GLN A 356 -4.84 -39.04 4.97
CA GLN A 356 -3.69 -39.93 4.90
C GLN A 356 -3.91 -41.14 3.98
N SER A 357 -5.16 -41.66 3.91
CA SER A 357 -5.53 -42.74 2.96
C SER A 357 -5.73 -42.23 1.54
N GLY A 358 -5.99 -40.92 1.32
CA GLY A 358 -6.34 -40.37 0.02
C GLY A 358 -7.84 -40.37 -0.29
N ASP A 359 -8.70 -40.79 0.65
CA ASP A 359 -10.15 -40.84 0.47
C ASP A 359 -10.79 -39.46 0.42
N ILE A 360 -10.17 -38.44 1.01
CA ILE A 360 -10.63 -37.05 0.96
C ILE A 360 -9.87 -36.32 -0.14
N THR A 361 -10.61 -35.82 -1.13
CA THR A 361 -10.06 -35.09 -2.30
C THR A 361 -9.80 -33.62 -1.96
N LEU A 362 -10.72 -32.95 -1.26
CA LEU A 362 -10.59 -31.54 -0.88
C LEU A 362 -10.74 -31.37 0.64
N CYS A 363 -9.74 -30.83 1.28
CA CYS A 363 -9.82 -30.38 2.66
C CYS A 363 -9.89 -28.86 2.73
N ILE A 364 -10.99 -28.33 3.26
CA ILE A 364 -11.20 -26.90 3.48
C ILE A 364 -10.98 -26.62 4.97
N GLY A 365 -10.27 -25.56 5.31
CA GLY A 365 -10.04 -25.25 6.73
C GLY A 365 -9.36 -23.91 6.95
N THR A 366 -8.95 -23.72 8.19
CA THR A 366 -8.20 -22.55 8.64
C THR A 366 -6.72 -22.92 8.87
N HIS A 367 -6.02 -22.17 9.73
CA HIS A 367 -4.68 -22.53 10.19
C HIS A 367 -4.58 -23.96 10.79
N ALA A 368 -5.70 -24.59 11.11
CA ALA A 368 -5.74 -26.01 11.52
C ALA A 368 -5.13 -26.96 10.46
N LEU A 369 -5.14 -26.57 9.17
CA LEU A 369 -4.49 -27.32 8.10
C LEU A 369 -2.95 -27.33 8.19
N LEU A 370 -2.36 -26.39 8.94
CA LEU A 370 -0.91 -26.22 9.08
C LEU A 370 -0.32 -27.13 10.17
N THR A 371 -1.15 -27.66 11.07
CA THR A 371 -0.67 -28.48 12.19
C THR A 371 0.06 -29.74 11.72
N ALA A 372 1.08 -30.18 12.44
CA ALA A 372 1.97 -31.26 12.02
C ALA A 372 1.28 -32.63 11.82
N ASP A 373 0.16 -32.83 12.52
CA ASP A 373 -0.67 -34.06 12.45
C ASP A 373 -1.49 -34.17 11.14
N VAL A 374 -1.65 -33.06 10.39
CA VAL A 374 -2.32 -33.09 9.08
C VAL A 374 -1.34 -33.55 8.02
N GLN A 375 -1.52 -34.76 7.51
CA GLN A 375 -0.73 -35.37 6.46
C GLN A 375 -1.63 -35.78 5.30
N TYR A 376 -1.17 -35.50 4.08
CA TYR A 376 -1.86 -35.86 2.84
C TYR A 376 -1.15 -37.04 2.17
N ALA A 377 -1.91 -37.94 1.57
CA ALA A 377 -1.35 -39.01 0.75
C ALA A 377 -0.70 -38.44 -0.53
N ARG A 378 -1.37 -37.46 -1.18
CA ARG A 378 -0.97 -36.89 -2.47
C ARG A 378 -1.40 -35.42 -2.61
N LEU A 379 -0.85 -34.52 -1.82
CA LEU A 379 -1.18 -33.09 -1.94
C LEU A 379 -0.58 -32.50 -3.23
N GLY A 380 -1.43 -32.16 -4.19
CA GLY A 380 -1.05 -31.59 -5.48
C GLY A 380 -1.46 -30.13 -5.67
N LEU A 381 -2.46 -29.63 -4.90
CA LEU A 381 -2.95 -28.25 -5.04
C LEU A 381 -3.17 -27.61 -3.69
N VAL A 382 -2.63 -26.44 -3.49
CA VAL A 382 -2.83 -25.58 -2.32
C VAL A 382 -3.52 -24.28 -2.75
N ILE A 383 -4.63 -23.96 -2.11
CA ILE A 383 -5.39 -22.73 -2.37
C ILE A 383 -5.43 -21.91 -1.10
N THR A 384 -5.13 -20.62 -1.18
CA THR A 384 -5.24 -19.67 -0.07
C THR A 384 -6.18 -18.55 -0.44
N ASP A 385 -7.21 -18.31 0.38
CA ASP A 385 -8.16 -17.21 0.18
C ASP A 385 -7.79 -16.02 1.06
N GLU A 386 -8.00 -14.78 0.56
CA GLU A 386 -7.70 -13.53 1.26
C GLU A 386 -6.24 -13.44 1.78
N GLN A 387 -5.30 -13.54 0.85
CA GLN A 387 -3.85 -13.65 1.11
C GLN A 387 -3.29 -12.64 2.11
N HIS A 388 -3.78 -11.38 2.09
CA HIS A 388 -3.27 -10.30 2.93
C HIS A 388 -3.40 -10.56 4.45
N ARG A 389 -4.15 -11.59 4.84
CA ARG A 389 -4.35 -12.02 6.23
C ARG A 389 -3.42 -13.16 6.66
N PHE A 390 -2.62 -13.71 5.74
CA PHE A 390 -1.65 -14.78 6.02
C PHE A 390 -0.21 -14.30 5.83
N GLY A 391 0.67 -14.65 6.77
CA GLY A 391 2.11 -14.45 6.63
C GLY A 391 2.73 -15.33 5.53
N VAL A 392 3.87 -14.90 4.97
CA VAL A 392 4.64 -15.67 3.99
C VAL A 392 4.99 -17.06 4.53
N GLU A 393 5.35 -17.15 5.81
CA GLU A 393 5.68 -18.39 6.50
C GLU A 393 4.54 -19.42 6.53
N GLN A 394 3.30 -18.97 6.73
CA GLN A 394 2.13 -19.84 6.77
C GLN A 394 1.82 -20.47 5.42
N ARG A 395 1.99 -19.71 4.34
CA ARG A 395 1.83 -20.23 2.96
C ARG A 395 2.90 -21.27 2.63
N SER A 396 4.15 -20.94 2.94
CA SER A 396 5.28 -21.85 2.76
C SER A 396 5.07 -23.15 3.55
N ALA A 397 4.60 -23.06 4.81
CA ALA A 397 4.34 -24.23 5.64
C ALA A 397 3.28 -25.20 5.04
N LEU A 398 2.24 -24.67 4.37
CA LEU A 398 1.23 -25.51 3.72
C LEU A 398 1.79 -26.16 2.44
N SER A 399 2.53 -25.41 1.64
CA SER A 399 3.17 -25.93 0.42
C SER A 399 4.23 -27.00 0.73
N HIS A 400 4.92 -26.93 1.88
CA HIS A 400 5.89 -27.94 2.29
C HIS A 400 5.26 -29.30 2.71
N LYS A 401 3.93 -29.39 2.82
CA LYS A 401 3.24 -30.66 3.08
C LYS A 401 3.10 -31.56 1.84
N GLY A 402 3.46 -31.06 0.67
CA GLY A 402 3.50 -31.79 -0.60
C GLY A 402 4.86 -31.71 -1.28
N ALA A 403 5.11 -32.57 -2.25
CA ALA A 403 6.30 -32.53 -3.08
C ALA A 403 6.11 -31.51 -4.24
N ALA A 404 6.34 -30.22 -3.97
CA ALA A 404 6.14 -29.11 -4.91
C ALA A 404 4.68 -28.97 -5.46
N PRO A 405 3.67 -28.81 -4.58
CA PRO A 405 2.29 -28.68 -5.03
C PRO A 405 2.05 -27.37 -5.81
N HIS A 406 1.08 -27.39 -6.69
CA HIS A 406 0.55 -26.18 -7.32
C HIS A 406 -0.03 -25.25 -6.25
N THR A 407 0.19 -23.95 -6.40
CA THR A 407 -0.32 -22.92 -5.46
C THR A 407 -1.21 -21.93 -6.19
N LEU A 408 -2.43 -21.77 -5.73
CA LEU A 408 -3.39 -20.76 -6.18
C LEU A 408 -3.73 -19.83 -5.03
N VAL A 409 -3.53 -18.55 -5.23
CA VAL A 409 -3.82 -17.51 -4.24
C VAL A 409 -5.01 -16.70 -4.74
N LEU A 410 -6.04 -16.55 -3.91
CA LEU A 410 -7.20 -15.71 -4.20
C LEU A 410 -7.10 -14.39 -3.46
N SER A 411 -7.38 -13.28 -4.15
CA SER A 411 -7.43 -11.95 -3.52
C SER A 411 -8.67 -11.19 -3.95
N ALA A 412 -9.42 -10.70 -2.96
CA ALA A 412 -10.56 -9.80 -3.18
C ALA A 412 -10.17 -8.31 -3.11
N THR A 413 -8.92 -8.00 -2.77
CA THR A 413 -8.39 -6.65 -2.90
C THR A 413 -7.92 -6.45 -4.33
N PRO A 414 -8.59 -5.61 -5.13
CA PRO A 414 -8.05 -5.21 -6.41
C PRO A 414 -6.76 -4.41 -6.15
N ILE A 415 -5.66 -4.88 -6.67
CA ILE A 415 -4.37 -4.18 -6.67
C ILE A 415 -4.05 -3.90 -8.13
N PRO A 416 -3.59 -2.71 -8.50
CA PRO A 416 -3.17 -2.45 -9.87
C PRO A 416 -2.25 -3.57 -10.37
N ARG A 417 -2.50 -4.08 -11.59
CA ARG A 417 -1.83 -5.29 -12.12
C ARG A 417 -0.30 -5.20 -12.04
N THR A 418 0.24 -4.04 -12.37
CA THR A 418 1.67 -3.76 -12.31
C THR A 418 2.22 -3.77 -10.89
N LEU A 419 1.46 -3.27 -9.93
CA LEU A 419 1.82 -3.29 -8.52
C LEU A 419 1.74 -4.73 -7.95
N ALA A 420 0.75 -5.51 -8.39
CA ALA A 420 0.66 -6.92 -8.02
C ALA A 420 1.89 -7.72 -8.46
N LEU A 421 2.46 -7.42 -9.63
CA LEU A 421 3.69 -8.04 -10.12
C LEU A 421 4.93 -7.70 -9.28
N ILE A 422 4.95 -6.55 -8.60
CA ILE A 422 6.05 -6.20 -7.69
C ILE A 422 5.84 -6.85 -6.32
N ILE A 423 4.63 -6.71 -5.77
CA ILE A 423 4.32 -7.22 -4.43
C ILE A 423 4.42 -8.75 -4.39
N TYR A 424 4.02 -9.37 -5.46
CA TYR A 424 3.94 -10.82 -5.60
C TYR A 424 4.83 -11.31 -6.74
N GLY A 425 6.00 -10.71 -6.92
CA GLY A 425 6.88 -10.90 -8.07
C GLY A 425 7.24 -12.35 -8.41
N ASP A 426 6.94 -13.27 -7.48
CA ASP A 426 7.02 -14.70 -7.66
C ASP A 426 5.71 -15.36 -8.11
N LEU A 427 4.59 -14.61 -8.26
CA LEU A 427 3.30 -15.13 -8.70
C LEU A 427 2.96 -14.70 -10.13
N ASP A 428 2.40 -15.62 -10.89
CA ASP A 428 1.69 -15.30 -12.13
C ASP A 428 0.31 -14.70 -11.78
N VAL A 429 -0.15 -13.73 -12.55
CA VAL A 429 -1.37 -12.98 -12.20
C VAL A 429 -2.47 -13.21 -13.25
N SER A 430 -3.61 -13.74 -12.81
CA SER A 430 -4.86 -13.75 -13.57
C SER A 430 -5.86 -12.77 -12.95
N VAL A 431 -6.43 -11.89 -13.78
CA VAL A 431 -7.38 -10.87 -13.36
C VAL A 431 -8.78 -11.23 -13.82
N ILE A 432 -9.75 -11.22 -12.87
CA ILE A 432 -11.17 -11.31 -13.15
C ILE A 432 -11.75 -9.89 -13.09
N ASP A 433 -11.84 -9.29 -14.25
CA ASP A 433 -12.30 -7.91 -14.49
C ASP A 433 -13.78 -7.82 -14.85
N GLU A 434 -14.51 -8.94 -14.79
CA GLU A 434 -15.93 -9.03 -15.06
C GLU A 434 -16.69 -9.51 -13.81
N LEU A 435 -17.89 -8.95 -13.61
CA LEU A 435 -18.82 -9.45 -12.59
C LEU A 435 -19.75 -10.51 -13.19
N PRO A 436 -20.15 -11.54 -12.42
CA PRO A 436 -21.12 -12.53 -12.87
C PRO A 436 -22.46 -11.90 -13.27
N PRO A 437 -23.15 -12.45 -14.30
CA PRO A 437 -24.45 -11.95 -14.70
C PRO A 437 -25.47 -12.01 -13.56
N GLY A 438 -26.33 -10.99 -13.46
CA GLY A 438 -27.37 -10.88 -12.43
C GLY A 438 -26.93 -10.18 -11.13
N ARG A 439 -25.65 -9.82 -10.99
CA ARG A 439 -25.21 -8.99 -9.85
C ARG A 439 -25.65 -7.54 -10.04
N GLN A 440 -26.33 -7.00 -9.02
CA GLN A 440 -26.77 -5.61 -9.01
C GLN A 440 -25.61 -4.67 -8.67
N THR A 441 -25.56 -3.52 -9.36
CA THR A 441 -24.65 -2.43 -8.98
C THR A 441 -25.11 -1.78 -7.69
N VAL A 442 -24.21 -1.53 -6.75
CA VAL A 442 -24.53 -0.88 -5.49
C VAL A 442 -24.46 0.64 -5.67
N GLU A 443 -25.60 1.31 -5.51
CA GLU A 443 -25.64 2.77 -5.55
C GLU A 443 -24.97 3.34 -4.29
N THR A 444 -23.95 4.19 -4.49
CA THR A 444 -23.16 4.73 -3.39
C THR A 444 -23.39 6.22 -3.21
N PHE A 445 -23.67 6.65 -1.99
CA PHE A 445 -23.92 8.04 -1.62
C PHE A 445 -22.96 8.49 -0.51
N ALA A 446 -22.42 9.69 -0.62
CA ALA A 446 -21.67 10.34 0.44
C ALA A 446 -22.52 11.47 1.02
N LEU A 447 -22.85 11.37 2.31
CA LEU A 447 -23.79 12.26 2.98
C LEU A 447 -23.17 12.84 4.27
N GLY A 448 -23.53 14.08 4.61
CA GLY A 448 -23.24 14.65 5.93
C GLY A 448 -24.37 14.40 6.93
N GLU A 449 -24.09 14.67 8.22
CA GLU A 449 -25.00 14.41 9.34
C GLU A 449 -26.37 15.09 9.19
N LYS A 450 -26.44 16.20 8.49
CA LYS A 450 -27.71 16.90 8.17
C LYS A 450 -28.75 16.02 7.47
N TYR A 451 -28.34 14.93 6.85
CA TYR A 451 -29.24 13.98 6.19
C TYR A 451 -29.63 12.77 7.06
N ARG A 452 -29.21 12.72 8.34
CA ARG A 452 -29.43 11.61 9.28
C ARG A 452 -30.92 11.22 9.38
N ALA A 453 -31.78 12.19 9.57
CA ALA A 453 -33.23 11.92 9.68
C ALA A 453 -33.81 11.24 8.44
N ARG A 454 -33.37 11.65 7.24
CA ARG A 454 -33.77 11.04 5.98
C ARG A 454 -33.23 9.61 5.84
N LEU A 455 -31.97 9.40 6.24
CA LEU A 455 -31.33 8.08 6.25
C LEU A 455 -32.06 7.13 7.20
N ASN A 456 -32.42 7.58 8.41
CA ASN A 456 -33.18 6.77 9.38
C ASN A 456 -34.54 6.36 8.81
N GLY A 457 -35.23 7.27 8.11
CA GLY A 457 -36.46 6.93 7.37
C GLY A 457 -36.24 5.89 6.26
N PHE A 458 -35.12 5.97 5.55
CA PHE A 458 -34.77 5.02 4.52
C PHE A 458 -34.43 3.64 5.10
N ILE A 459 -33.72 3.57 6.25
CA ILE A 459 -33.46 2.31 6.98
C ILE A 459 -34.78 1.63 7.35
N ARG A 460 -35.74 2.36 7.93
CA ARG A 460 -37.07 1.81 8.26
C ARG A 460 -37.78 1.25 7.04
N LYS A 461 -37.74 1.98 5.92
CA LYS A 461 -38.33 1.54 4.67
C LYS A 461 -37.70 0.22 4.18
N GLN A 462 -36.39 0.11 4.19
CA GLN A 462 -35.71 -1.12 3.77
C GLN A 462 -36.09 -2.32 4.66
N VAL A 463 -36.18 -2.13 5.97
CA VAL A 463 -36.59 -3.20 6.89
C VAL A 463 -38.09 -3.56 6.68
N GLN A 464 -38.96 -2.58 6.46
CA GLN A 464 -40.38 -2.83 6.16
C GLN A 464 -40.58 -3.59 4.86
N GLU A 465 -39.69 -3.42 3.87
CA GLU A 465 -39.63 -4.18 2.64
C GLU A 465 -39.08 -5.63 2.82
N GLY A 466 -38.71 -5.98 4.06
CA GLY A 466 -38.17 -7.29 4.42
C GLY A 466 -36.66 -7.43 4.25
N HIS A 467 -35.95 -6.33 4.04
CA HIS A 467 -34.51 -6.33 3.85
C HIS A 467 -33.75 -6.06 5.15
N GLN A 468 -32.46 -6.40 5.15
CA GLN A 468 -31.57 -6.20 6.28
C GLN A 468 -30.52 -5.11 6.03
N VAL A 469 -29.99 -4.54 7.13
CA VAL A 469 -29.11 -3.38 7.07
C VAL A 469 -27.83 -3.64 7.86
N PHE A 470 -26.69 -3.31 7.27
CA PHE A 470 -25.41 -3.22 7.98
C PHE A 470 -25.15 -1.75 8.37
N ILE A 471 -24.73 -1.52 9.63
CA ILE A 471 -24.19 -0.25 10.09
C ILE A 471 -22.77 -0.51 10.60
N VAL A 472 -21.77 0.11 9.99
CA VAL A 472 -20.37 -0.09 10.33
C VAL A 472 -19.80 1.17 10.96
N CYS A 473 -19.23 1.02 12.17
CA CYS A 473 -18.56 2.08 12.91
C CYS A 473 -17.04 1.93 12.82
N PRO A 474 -16.26 3.02 12.74
CA PRO A 474 -14.80 2.94 12.77
C PRO A 474 -14.30 2.43 14.12
N LEU A 475 -13.12 1.80 14.11
CA LEU A 475 -12.37 1.52 15.32
C LEU A 475 -11.96 2.85 15.98
N VAL A 476 -12.17 3.00 17.28
CA VAL A 476 -11.67 4.13 18.04
C VAL A 476 -10.17 3.90 18.26
N GLY A 477 -9.32 4.91 17.93
CA GLY A 477 -7.87 4.79 17.86
C GLY A 477 -7.18 4.30 19.14
N GLU A 478 -5.91 3.90 19.00
CA GLU A 478 -5.03 3.32 20.04
C GLU A 478 -4.65 4.28 21.21
N ASP A 479 -5.21 5.46 21.31
CA ASP A 479 -4.98 6.35 22.45
C ASP A 479 -5.65 5.81 23.72
N ASP A 480 -4.84 5.47 24.69
CA ASP A 480 -5.23 4.92 26.03
C ASP A 480 -6.23 5.80 26.83
N ALA A 481 -6.57 6.98 26.32
CA ALA A 481 -7.50 7.92 26.94
C ALA A 481 -8.95 7.84 26.41
N LEU A 482 -9.23 7.02 25.36
CA LEU A 482 -10.57 6.93 24.75
C LEU A 482 -11.35 5.71 25.26
N PRO A 483 -12.70 5.76 25.30
CA PRO A 483 -13.51 4.66 25.79
C PRO A 483 -13.29 3.39 24.95
N ASP A 484 -13.24 2.25 25.64
CA ASP A 484 -13.10 0.91 25.05
C ASP A 484 -14.06 0.76 23.85
N GLU A 485 -13.53 0.34 22.68
CA GLU A 485 -14.28 0.13 21.41
C GLU A 485 -15.58 -0.63 21.62
N ARG A 486 -15.53 -1.64 22.52
CA ARG A 486 -16.69 -2.42 22.95
C ARG A 486 -17.79 -1.53 23.52
N LYS A 487 -17.41 -0.57 24.39
CA LYS A 487 -18.37 0.32 25.03
C LYS A 487 -18.95 1.30 24.00
N ALA A 488 -18.15 1.80 23.06
CA ALA A 488 -18.57 2.74 22.04
C ALA A 488 -19.60 2.14 21.07
N VAL A 489 -19.30 0.97 20.47
CA VAL A 489 -20.24 0.31 19.54
C VAL A 489 -21.48 -0.21 20.24
N THR A 490 -21.34 -0.76 21.44
CA THR A 490 -22.48 -1.25 22.22
C THR A 490 -23.36 -0.09 22.68
N ALA A 491 -22.77 1.04 23.13
CA ALA A 491 -23.52 2.24 23.52
C ALA A 491 -24.25 2.85 22.30
N TYR A 492 -23.59 2.89 21.14
CA TYR A 492 -24.20 3.38 19.91
C TYR A 492 -25.39 2.50 19.48
N ALA A 493 -25.21 1.18 19.47
CA ALA A 493 -26.29 0.24 19.15
C ALA A 493 -27.47 0.35 20.14
N LYS A 494 -27.15 0.55 21.44
CA LYS A 494 -28.16 0.77 22.46
C LYS A 494 -28.94 2.06 22.23
N ALA A 495 -28.28 3.17 21.91
CA ALA A 495 -28.93 4.44 21.57
C ALA A 495 -29.80 4.30 20.30
N LEU A 496 -29.31 3.57 19.28
CA LEU A 496 -30.11 3.26 18.09
C LEU A 496 -31.39 2.46 18.47
N GLN A 497 -31.26 1.47 19.35
CA GLN A 497 -32.39 0.64 19.79
C GLN A 497 -33.40 1.40 20.65
N GLU A 498 -32.92 2.27 21.57
CA GLU A 498 -33.81 2.97 22.52
C GLU A 498 -34.41 4.25 21.92
N ASP A 499 -33.59 5.03 21.18
CA ASP A 499 -33.98 6.38 20.75
C ASP A 499 -34.42 6.45 19.28
N THR A 500 -33.80 5.62 18.41
CA THR A 500 -33.99 5.78 16.95
C THR A 500 -34.88 4.69 16.35
N PHE A 501 -34.65 3.43 16.69
CA PHE A 501 -35.34 2.26 16.12
C PHE A 501 -35.87 1.30 17.19
N PRO A 502 -36.74 1.74 18.11
CA PRO A 502 -37.25 0.88 19.18
C PRO A 502 -38.04 -0.34 18.65
N GLU A 503 -38.56 -0.23 17.43
CA GLU A 503 -39.34 -1.26 16.78
C GLU A 503 -38.51 -2.32 16.03
N LEU A 504 -37.19 -2.08 15.79
CA LEU A 504 -36.35 -2.96 15.00
C LEU A 504 -35.44 -3.81 15.89
N ARG A 505 -35.07 -4.98 15.41
CA ARG A 505 -34.17 -5.93 16.13
C ARG A 505 -32.73 -5.62 15.74
N ILE A 506 -31.94 -5.09 16.68
CA ILE A 506 -30.56 -4.71 16.44
C ILE A 506 -29.62 -5.74 17.07
N ALA A 507 -28.72 -6.31 16.26
CA ALA A 507 -27.62 -7.13 16.73
C ALA A 507 -26.30 -6.34 16.70
N VAL A 508 -25.37 -6.71 17.60
CA VAL A 508 -24.05 -6.06 17.74
C VAL A 508 -22.94 -7.06 17.51
N LEU A 509 -21.94 -6.67 16.70
CA LEU A 509 -20.78 -7.49 16.41
C LEU A 509 -19.47 -6.67 16.52
N HIS A 510 -18.52 -7.09 17.33
CA HIS A 510 -17.23 -6.40 17.48
C HIS A 510 -16.03 -7.36 17.60
N GLY A 511 -14.81 -6.83 17.37
CA GLY A 511 -13.58 -7.61 17.27
C GLY A 511 -13.25 -8.48 18.46
N ARG A 512 -13.54 -8.02 19.68
CA ARG A 512 -13.20 -8.69 20.95
C ARG A 512 -14.16 -9.82 21.37
N MET A 513 -15.23 -10.07 20.64
CA MET A 513 -16.13 -11.21 20.88
C MET A 513 -15.42 -12.53 20.60
N LYS A 514 -15.80 -13.58 21.35
CA LYS A 514 -15.30 -14.96 21.11
C LYS A 514 -15.76 -15.44 19.72
N PRO A 515 -14.96 -16.25 19.02
CA PRO A 515 -15.31 -16.75 17.68
C PRO A 515 -16.70 -17.38 17.61
N LYS A 516 -17.05 -18.26 18.53
CA LYS A 516 -18.37 -18.91 18.60
C LYS A 516 -19.53 -17.93 18.78
N GLU A 517 -19.33 -16.85 19.52
CA GLU A 517 -20.33 -15.82 19.72
C GLU A 517 -20.55 -14.99 18.43
N LYS A 518 -19.46 -14.65 17.74
CA LYS A 518 -19.51 -14.00 16.42
C LYS A 518 -20.28 -14.86 15.41
N GLU A 519 -19.98 -16.16 15.38
CA GLU A 519 -20.67 -17.11 14.49
C GLU A 519 -22.17 -17.15 14.77
N LYS A 520 -22.56 -17.24 16.06
CA LYS A 520 -23.97 -17.27 16.45
C LYS A 520 -24.72 -16.00 16.00
N ILE A 521 -24.11 -14.82 16.22
CA ILE A 521 -24.72 -13.54 15.83
C ILE A 521 -24.85 -13.44 14.31
N MET A 522 -23.82 -13.84 13.56
CA MET A 522 -23.85 -13.81 12.11
C MET A 522 -24.84 -14.81 11.54
N ALA A 523 -24.94 -16.02 12.09
CA ALA A 523 -25.93 -17.01 11.68
C ALA A 523 -27.36 -16.51 11.94
N ALA A 524 -27.63 -15.92 13.11
CA ALA A 524 -28.91 -15.31 13.44
C ALA A 524 -29.26 -14.14 12.48
N PHE A 525 -28.29 -13.30 12.15
CA PHE A 525 -28.49 -12.24 11.18
C PHE A 525 -28.75 -12.80 9.77
N ALA A 526 -28.00 -13.76 9.31
CA ALA A 526 -28.22 -14.42 8.02
C ALA A 526 -29.59 -15.13 7.94
N ALA A 527 -30.08 -15.66 9.06
CA ALA A 527 -31.41 -16.27 9.17
C ALA A 527 -32.57 -15.24 9.25
N GLY A 528 -32.28 -13.92 9.29
CA GLY A 528 -33.29 -12.86 9.38
C GLY A 528 -33.84 -12.65 10.80
N GLU A 529 -33.18 -13.18 11.84
CA GLU A 529 -33.61 -12.99 13.23
C GLU A 529 -33.33 -11.56 13.74
N SER A 530 -32.46 -10.82 13.05
CA SER A 530 -32.15 -9.41 13.30
C SER A 530 -32.28 -8.60 12.03
N ASP A 531 -32.78 -7.36 12.16
CA ASP A 531 -33.05 -6.45 11.06
C ASP A 531 -31.83 -5.57 10.74
N ILE A 532 -31.11 -5.17 11.78
CA ILE A 532 -29.91 -4.31 11.68
C ILE A 532 -28.74 -5.01 12.38
N LEU A 533 -27.58 -5.06 11.72
CA LEU A 533 -26.32 -5.46 12.34
C LEU A 533 -25.40 -4.27 12.48
N VAL A 534 -25.16 -3.82 13.72
CA VAL A 534 -24.19 -2.78 14.05
C VAL A 534 -22.85 -3.45 14.34
N SER A 535 -21.80 -3.06 13.60
CA SER A 535 -20.50 -3.68 13.78
C SER A 535 -19.32 -2.72 13.66
N THR A 536 -18.16 -3.17 14.16
CA THR A 536 -16.86 -2.60 13.76
C THR A 536 -16.41 -3.22 12.43
N THR A 537 -15.17 -2.95 12.00
CA THR A 537 -14.55 -3.50 10.78
C THR A 537 -14.57 -5.04 10.65
N VAL A 538 -15.04 -5.76 11.67
CA VAL A 538 -15.15 -7.24 11.66
C VAL A 538 -16.05 -7.77 10.53
N VAL A 539 -16.97 -6.97 9.99
CA VAL A 539 -17.79 -7.31 8.80
C VAL A 539 -16.95 -7.41 7.51
N GLU A 540 -15.71 -6.97 7.50
CA GLU A 540 -14.78 -7.24 6.38
C GLU A 540 -14.59 -8.74 6.15
N VAL A 541 -14.93 -9.59 7.14
CA VAL A 541 -14.78 -11.04 7.07
C VAL A 541 -15.96 -11.70 6.35
N GLY A 542 -15.90 -11.76 5.05
CA GLY A 542 -16.43 -12.74 4.10
C GLY A 542 -17.85 -13.32 4.18
N VAL A 543 -18.68 -12.95 5.16
CA VAL A 543 -20.01 -13.54 5.32
C VAL A 543 -20.98 -13.01 4.27
N ASP A 544 -21.64 -13.94 3.59
CA ASP A 544 -22.65 -13.62 2.56
C ASP A 544 -24.03 -13.54 3.19
N VAL A 545 -24.67 -12.36 3.10
CA VAL A 545 -26.06 -12.16 3.52
C VAL A 545 -26.84 -11.56 2.34
N PRO A 546 -27.43 -12.40 1.47
CA PRO A 546 -28.07 -11.94 0.23
C PRO A 546 -29.24 -10.96 0.46
N ASN A 547 -29.89 -11.02 1.63
CA ASN A 547 -31.01 -10.15 2.00
C ASN A 547 -30.58 -8.77 2.54
N ALA A 548 -29.28 -8.56 2.77
CA ALA A 548 -28.78 -7.25 3.20
C ALA A 548 -28.62 -6.32 1.99
N THR A 549 -29.46 -5.28 1.93
CA THR A 549 -29.50 -4.35 0.79
C THR A 549 -28.94 -2.98 1.09
N LEU A 550 -28.73 -2.63 2.35
CA LEU A 550 -28.19 -1.35 2.75
C LEU A 550 -26.95 -1.50 3.63
N MET A 551 -25.87 -0.83 3.22
CA MET A 551 -24.66 -0.62 4.00
C MET A 551 -24.58 0.85 4.42
N VAL A 552 -24.50 1.11 5.71
CA VAL A 552 -24.24 2.45 6.27
C VAL A 552 -22.87 2.44 6.92
N VAL A 553 -22.01 3.36 6.55
CA VAL A 553 -20.66 3.50 7.14
C VAL A 553 -20.59 4.83 7.88
N GLU A 554 -20.45 4.75 9.18
CA GLU A 554 -20.32 5.91 10.07
C GLU A 554 -18.89 6.45 10.04
N ASN A 555 -18.73 7.79 10.05
CA ASN A 555 -17.42 8.45 9.98
C ASN A 555 -16.53 7.85 8.88
N ALA A 556 -17.04 7.80 7.66
CA ALA A 556 -16.39 7.16 6.51
C ALA A 556 -15.01 7.75 6.19
N ASP A 557 -14.71 8.96 6.65
CA ASP A 557 -13.39 9.62 6.57
C ASP A 557 -12.29 8.87 7.30
N ARG A 558 -12.61 8.03 8.28
CA ARG A 558 -11.65 7.22 9.04
C ARG A 558 -11.28 5.91 8.38
N PHE A 559 -11.94 5.54 7.29
CA PHE A 559 -11.69 4.32 6.54
C PHE A 559 -10.83 4.58 5.29
N GLY A 560 -10.01 3.62 4.93
CA GLY A 560 -9.33 3.61 3.64
C GLY A 560 -10.28 3.31 2.48
N LEU A 561 -9.92 3.76 1.27
CA LEU A 561 -10.71 3.50 0.06
C LEU A 561 -10.94 2.01 -0.19
N SER A 562 -9.90 1.21 -0.06
CA SER A 562 -9.97 -0.26 -0.22
C SER A 562 -10.89 -0.90 0.81
N GLN A 563 -10.90 -0.43 2.07
CA GLN A 563 -11.82 -0.91 3.11
C GLN A 563 -13.27 -0.54 2.80
N LEU A 564 -13.53 0.72 2.42
CA LEU A 564 -14.86 1.17 2.05
C LEU A 564 -15.41 0.39 0.84
N HIS A 565 -14.54 0.07 -0.14
CA HIS A 565 -14.89 -0.75 -1.28
C HIS A 565 -15.25 -2.19 -0.86
N GLN A 566 -14.48 -2.81 0.03
CA GLN A 566 -14.78 -4.14 0.56
C GLN A 566 -16.11 -4.16 1.34
N LEU A 567 -16.38 -3.14 2.17
CA LEU A 567 -17.63 -2.99 2.88
C LEU A 567 -18.81 -2.84 1.90
N ARG A 568 -18.68 -1.99 0.87
CA ARG A 568 -19.69 -1.86 -0.19
C ARG A 568 -19.99 -3.20 -0.86
N GLY A 569 -18.98 -4.03 -1.09
CA GLY A 569 -19.12 -5.36 -1.70
C GLY A 569 -19.84 -6.39 -0.83
N ARG A 570 -20.20 -6.07 0.43
CA ARG A 570 -21.00 -6.93 1.32
C ARG A 570 -22.49 -6.89 1.03
N VAL A 571 -22.95 -5.86 0.35
CA VAL A 571 -24.33 -5.76 -0.16
C VAL A 571 -24.36 -5.94 -1.67
N GLY A 572 -25.53 -6.07 -2.28
CA GLY A 572 -25.67 -6.29 -3.73
C GLY A 572 -25.45 -7.74 -4.16
N ARG A 573 -25.61 -8.70 -3.24
CA ARG A 573 -25.47 -10.14 -3.50
C ARG A 573 -26.79 -10.84 -3.80
N GLY A 574 -27.90 -10.19 -3.51
CA GLY A 574 -29.25 -10.60 -3.87
C GLY A 574 -29.75 -10.01 -5.19
N ARG A 575 -31.03 -10.23 -5.48
CA ARG A 575 -31.72 -9.65 -6.66
C ARG A 575 -32.23 -8.23 -6.42
N ALA A 576 -32.33 -7.80 -5.16
CA ALA A 576 -32.84 -6.51 -4.78
C ALA A 576 -31.78 -5.41 -5.01
N LYS A 577 -32.27 -4.21 -5.35
CA LYS A 577 -31.42 -3.03 -5.49
C LYS A 577 -30.75 -2.70 -4.16
N SER A 578 -29.44 -2.44 -4.18
CA SER A 578 -28.66 -2.27 -2.98
C SER A 578 -27.95 -0.94 -2.94
N TYR A 579 -27.70 -0.45 -1.72
CA TYR A 579 -27.22 0.90 -1.45
C TYR A 579 -26.06 0.88 -0.45
N CYS A 580 -25.13 1.82 -0.64
CA CYS A 580 -24.07 2.09 0.31
C CYS A 580 -24.06 3.58 0.65
N VAL A 581 -24.22 3.91 1.93
CA VAL A 581 -24.24 5.29 2.42
C VAL A 581 -23.03 5.53 3.28
N LEU A 582 -22.20 6.48 2.87
CA LEU A 582 -20.96 6.89 3.54
C LEU A 582 -21.25 8.22 4.26
N LEU A 583 -21.22 8.20 5.59
CA LEU A 583 -21.47 9.38 6.42
C LEU A 583 -20.16 10.03 6.84
N SER A 584 -20.00 11.33 6.55
CA SER A 584 -18.87 12.12 7.02
C SER A 584 -19.16 13.61 6.94
N ASP A 585 -18.82 14.35 7.98
CA ASP A 585 -18.87 15.82 8.02
C ASP A 585 -17.51 16.48 7.77
N VAL A 586 -16.46 15.68 7.56
CA VAL A 586 -15.10 16.18 7.30
C VAL A 586 -15.03 16.82 5.92
N GLN A 587 -14.61 18.10 5.88
CA GLN A 587 -14.63 18.93 4.67
C GLN A 587 -13.25 19.10 4.01
N ASN A 588 -12.20 18.34 4.43
CA ASN A 588 -10.90 18.41 3.78
C ASN A 588 -10.94 17.82 2.35
N ASP A 589 -10.07 18.31 1.49
CA ASP A 589 -10.08 17.94 0.06
C ASP A 589 -9.74 16.47 -0.18
N ASP A 590 -8.90 15.87 0.64
CA ASP A 590 -8.53 14.46 0.53
C ASP A 590 -9.70 13.54 0.84
N THR A 591 -10.48 13.84 1.89
CA THR A 591 -11.70 13.09 2.21
C THR A 591 -12.72 13.24 1.09
N LYS A 592 -12.93 14.48 0.58
CA LYS A 592 -13.86 14.71 -0.54
C LYS A 592 -13.46 13.92 -1.78
N ARG A 593 -12.18 13.90 -2.14
CA ARG A 593 -11.65 13.11 -3.27
C ARG A 593 -11.88 11.61 -3.07
N ARG A 594 -11.56 11.07 -1.88
CA ARG A 594 -11.79 9.65 -1.54
C ARG A 594 -13.26 9.24 -1.66
N LEU A 595 -14.15 9.98 -1.01
CA LEU A 595 -15.58 9.67 -1.04
C LEU A 595 -16.17 9.85 -2.46
N LYS A 596 -15.71 10.84 -3.21
CA LYS A 596 -16.10 11.07 -4.60
C LYS A 596 -15.68 9.91 -5.51
N ALA A 597 -14.48 9.37 -5.37
CA ALA A 597 -14.02 8.20 -6.13
C ALA A 597 -14.98 7.01 -5.96
N LEU A 598 -15.40 6.72 -4.72
CA LEU A 598 -16.35 5.64 -4.43
C LEU A 598 -17.76 5.86 -4.98
N THR A 599 -18.21 7.10 -5.08
CA THR A 599 -19.53 7.42 -5.63
C THR A 599 -19.54 7.41 -7.17
N GLN A 600 -18.38 7.60 -7.81
CA GLN A 600 -18.27 7.70 -9.27
C GLN A 600 -18.04 6.36 -9.97
N THR A 601 -17.41 5.39 -9.28
CA THR A 601 -17.10 4.09 -9.87
C THR A 601 -17.41 2.93 -8.92
N SER A 602 -17.85 1.82 -9.50
CA SER A 602 -17.98 0.53 -8.83
C SER A 602 -16.78 -0.38 -9.09
N ASP A 603 -15.89 -0.01 -10.02
CA ASP A 603 -14.73 -0.78 -10.41
C ASP A 603 -13.65 -0.71 -9.31
N GLY A 604 -13.38 -1.86 -8.69
CA GLY A 604 -12.40 -1.98 -7.61
C GLY A 604 -10.97 -1.68 -8.04
N PHE A 605 -10.58 -1.95 -9.29
CA PHE A 605 -9.24 -1.66 -9.79
C PHE A 605 -9.01 -0.14 -9.92
N ARG A 606 -9.99 0.60 -10.44
CA ARG A 606 -9.94 2.07 -10.49
C ARG A 606 -9.90 2.69 -9.10
N ILE A 607 -10.66 2.12 -8.14
CA ILE A 607 -10.62 2.58 -6.75
C ILE A 607 -9.25 2.33 -6.13
N ALA A 608 -8.61 1.20 -6.41
CA ALA A 608 -7.27 0.90 -5.92
C ALA A 608 -6.20 1.83 -6.54
N GLU A 609 -6.33 2.20 -7.82
CA GLU A 609 -5.47 3.19 -8.45
C GLU A 609 -5.61 4.58 -7.80
N GLU A 610 -6.84 4.99 -7.50
CA GLU A 610 -7.07 6.26 -6.79
C GLU A 610 -6.58 6.22 -5.33
N ASP A 611 -6.73 5.07 -4.63
CA ASP A 611 -6.18 4.89 -3.27
C ASP A 611 -4.65 5.02 -3.27
N LEU A 612 -3.99 4.43 -4.27
CA LEU A 612 -2.54 4.53 -4.45
C LEU A 612 -2.08 5.98 -4.69
N LYS A 613 -2.78 6.72 -5.55
CA LYS A 613 -2.48 8.14 -5.82
C LYS A 613 -2.66 9.03 -4.59
N LEU A 614 -3.65 8.74 -3.74
CA LEU A 614 -3.98 9.56 -2.58
C LEU A 614 -3.09 9.29 -1.36
N ARG A 615 -2.69 8.04 -1.13
CA ARG A 615 -1.89 7.65 0.04
C ARG A 615 -0.39 7.63 -0.22
N GLY A 616 0.00 7.45 -1.48
CA GLY A 616 1.37 7.10 -1.84
C GLY A 616 1.70 5.63 -1.50
N PRO A 617 2.81 5.11 -2.04
CA PRO A 617 3.19 3.70 -1.88
C PRO A 617 3.58 3.31 -0.46
N GLY A 618 4.13 4.24 0.34
CA GLY A 618 4.62 3.97 1.70
C GLY A 618 3.53 3.49 2.65
N ASP A 619 2.36 4.11 2.60
CA ASP A 619 1.22 3.75 3.45
C ASP A 619 0.41 2.56 2.90
N PHE A 620 0.50 2.31 1.59
CA PHE A 620 -0.19 1.19 0.96
C PHE A 620 0.41 -0.16 1.37
N PHE A 621 1.73 -0.22 1.54
CA PHE A 621 2.44 -1.43 1.93
C PHE A 621 2.40 -1.73 3.43
N GLY A 622 2.03 -0.77 4.27
CA GLY A 622 2.01 -0.89 5.72
C GLY A 622 3.39 -1.25 6.30
N SER A 623 3.73 -0.75 7.46
CA SER A 623 5.02 -1.00 8.14
C SER A 623 5.27 -2.47 8.53
N ARG A 624 4.41 -3.41 8.15
CA ARG A 624 4.42 -4.83 8.60
C ARG A 624 4.49 -5.89 7.49
N GLN A 625 4.48 -5.56 6.21
CA GLN A 625 4.73 -6.57 5.17
C GLN A 625 6.24 -6.74 4.96
N HIS A 626 6.83 -7.66 5.72
CA HIS A 626 8.21 -8.10 5.57
C HIS A 626 8.36 -8.79 4.21
N GLY A 627 9.16 -8.21 3.32
CA GLY A 627 9.55 -8.86 2.07
C GLY A 627 9.73 -7.98 0.83
N LEU A 628 9.25 -6.73 0.83
CA LEU A 628 9.55 -5.81 -0.26
C LEU A 628 10.75 -4.92 0.07
N PRO A 629 11.68 -4.72 -0.87
CA PRO A 629 12.73 -3.74 -0.69
C PRO A 629 12.11 -2.35 -0.56
N THR A 630 12.60 -1.56 0.40
CA THR A 630 12.19 -0.17 0.54
C THR A 630 12.73 0.61 -0.66
N LEU A 631 11.82 1.09 -1.52
CA LEU A 631 12.19 1.93 -2.65
C LEU A 631 12.67 3.30 -2.13
N LYS A 632 13.81 3.76 -2.65
CA LYS A 632 14.46 5.02 -2.22
C LYS A 632 14.16 6.18 -3.15
N ALA A 633 14.16 5.94 -4.47
CA ALA A 633 13.95 6.93 -5.52
C ALA A 633 12.57 6.82 -6.18
N ALA A 634 12.10 5.58 -6.38
CA ALA A 634 10.87 5.32 -7.11
C ALA A 634 9.63 5.55 -6.24
N ASP A 635 8.65 6.22 -6.82
CA ASP A 635 7.31 6.40 -6.29
C ASP A 635 6.29 5.68 -7.20
N LEU A 636 5.81 4.53 -6.75
CA LEU A 636 4.90 3.70 -7.54
C LEU A 636 3.53 4.37 -7.82
N SER A 637 3.23 5.49 -7.17
CA SER A 637 2.01 6.26 -7.47
C SER A 637 2.12 7.03 -8.80
N CYS A 638 3.31 7.42 -9.21
CA CYS A 638 3.56 8.21 -10.42
C CYS A 638 4.53 7.54 -11.42
N ASP A 639 5.39 6.61 -10.99
CA ASP A 639 6.45 6.03 -11.81
C ASP A 639 6.05 4.71 -12.51
N MET A 640 4.75 4.38 -12.56
CA MET A 640 4.24 3.16 -13.21
C MET A 640 4.64 2.99 -14.69
N PRO A 641 4.67 4.04 -15.53
CA PRO A 641 5.17 3.92 -16.90
C PRO A 641 6.64 3.50 -16.94
N LEU A 642 7.46 4.08 -16.07
CA LEU A 642 8.89 3.78 -15.99
C LEU A 642 9.15 2.36 -15.47
N LEU A 643 8.28 1.85 -14.59
CA LEU A 643 8.31 0.46 -14.16
C LEU A 643 8.09 -0.51 -15.33
N ALA A 644 7.15 -0.22 -16.24
CA ALA A 644 6.92 -1.06 -17.40
C ALA A 644 8.16 -1.09 -18.31
N GLU A 645 8.77 0.08 -18.58
CA GLU A 645 10.02 0.19 -19.33
C GLU A 645 11.17 -0.59 -18.68
N ALA A 646 11.35 -0.44 -17.38
CA ALA A 646 12.43 -1.10 -16.62
C ALA A 646 12.26 -2.62 -16.60
N ARG A 647 11.03 -3.10 -16.45
CA ARG A 647 10.71 -4.53 -16.50
C ARG A 647 10.99 -5.13 -17.89
N ASP A 648 10.56 -4.46 -18.95
CA ASP A 648 10.76 -4.94 -20.31
C ASP A 648 12.25 -5.00 -20.65
N ALA A 649 13.04 -4.00 -20.19
CA ALA A 649 14.50 -4.01 -20.30
C ALA A 649 15.14 -5.17 -19.52
N ALA A 650 14.68 -5.44 -18.29
CA ALA A 650 15.16 -6.56 -17.48
C ALA A 650 14.85 -7.91 -18.13
N GLN A 651 13.67 -8.08 -18.71
CA GLN A 651 13.30 -9.30 -19.45
C GLN A 651 14.16 -9.51 -20.68
N GLN A 652 14.44 -8.45 -21.45
CA GLN A 652 15.33 -8.52 -22.63
C GLN A 652 16.75 -8.89 -22.23
N LEU A 653 17.30 -8.31 -21.16
CA LEU A 653 18.61 -8.65 -20.64
C LEU A 653 18.70 -10.13 -20.27
N LEU A 654 17.76 -10.59 -19.46
CA LEU A 654 17.72 -11.96 -18.96
C LEU A 654 17.38 -12.99 -20.05
N ALA A 655 16.71 -12.60 -21.13
CA ALA A 655 16.54 -13.45 -22.30
C ALA A 655 17.87 -13.70 -23.03
N GLY A 656 18.77 -12.72 -23.03
CA GLY A 656 20.10 -12.81 -23.63
C GLY A 656 21.19 -13.40 -22.71
N ASP A 657 21.04 -13.23 -21.39
CA ASP A 657 21.96 -13.73 -20.37
C ASP A 657 21.20 -14.10 -19.09
N PRO A 658 20.59 -15.31 -19.05
CA PRO A 658 19.69 -15.72 -17.97
C PRO A 658 20.32 -15.75 -16.56
N LEU A 659 21.63 -15.90 -16.46
CA LEU A 659 22.36 -16.02 -15.19
C LEU A 659 23.23 -14.79 -14.90
N LEU A 660 23.17 -13.75 -15.72
CA LEU A 660 24.00 -12.54 -15.62
C LEU A 660 25.49 -12.91 -15.51
N THR A 661 25.96 -13.73 -16.45
CA THR A 661 27.35 -14.27 -16.44
C THR A 661 28.32 -13.38 -17.17
N ARG A 662 27.85 -12.47 -18.00
CA ARG A 662 28.70 -11.53 -18.74
C ARG A 662 29.16 -10.40 -17.81
N PRO A 663 30.45 -9.99 -17.89
CA PRO A 663 30.98 -8.93 -17.05
C PRO A 663 30.24 -7.59 -17.18
N GLU A 664 29.67 -7.32 -18.34
CA GLU A 664 28.88 -6.12 -18.62
C GLU A 664 27.42 -6.15 -18.09
N HIS A 665 26.98 -7.29 -17.60
CA HIS A 665 25.65 -7.54 -17.04
C HIS A 665 25.73 -7.78 -15.54
#